data_d2f797d3e8d28545a686dec7ebc57876
#
_entry.id   d2f797d3e8d28545a686dec7ebc57876
#
_cell.length_a   1.000
_cell.length_b   1.000
_cell.length_c   1.000
_cell.angle_alpha   90.00
_cell.angle_beta   90.00
_cell.angle_gamma   90.00
#
_symmetry.space_group_name_H-M   'P 1'
#
loop_
_entity.id
_entity.type
_entity.pdbx_description
1 polymer ?
#
loop_
_entity_poly.entity_id
_entity_poly.type
_entity_poly.pdbx_seq_one_letter_code
_entity_poly.pdbx_strand_id
1 'polypeptide(L)'
;GVNAIRTTHNPASEQTLQIAAELGLMVQEEAFDTWYGGKKQYDYGRFFEKDATHPEARKGDKWSDYDLRTMVERGKNNPSIVMWSIGNEIGEADGSDKSVATVRRLVKTIKEVDATRYVTMGADKFRFGDGSGGHEKVAAELDAVGFNYSEANYESLRAKHPNWLIYGSETSSATRTRGSYYHPEREWVGSNQEDRHYEQSDYGNDRVGWGRTATASWTFDRDHAGYAGQFIWTGTDYIGEPTPWHNQNDTPVKSSYFGIVDTAGLPKNDFYLYQSQWLSAEKHPMVHLLPHWNWDNPELANRVMDEEGRIPVRTFSNAHSVELIVNGESQGVKTFTKKTTADGRTYQEGANPDELYLEWLVSYVPGKVEAIARNEAGEVIARDQIETAGKPAGVRLVKEEHAIAADGKDLTYITYEVVDDQGRVVPTANNLVHFHLHGQGQIVGVDNGEQASRERYKAQEDGSWQRRAFNGKGVVIVKSTEQAGSFTLFADSDRLDSDQVSLFTGKKDQAERSVLGVEPVRTQAYLGESPMLPSRVSVVYSDGQAQEEAVEWEAADYSRAGQVRVKGHVQGQTVEALVDVIGVDRVLPVIKQIPQGADLSTVDKSVQLVFTDGQTASYEVDQWTLEAGQEADLETPGARLKATGQLGNGEIVEATLVVAGSEASKVKKPKVHLDGQELPKFGSG
;
A
#
# COMPACT_ATOMS: atom_id res chain seq x y z
N GLY A 1 -12.39 -1.19 9.77
CA GLY A 1 -13.13 -2.24 10.46
C GLY A 1 -12.67 -2.58 11.88
N VAL A 2 -11.45 -2.19 12.32
CA VAL A 2 -11.03 -2.35 13.72
C VAL A 2 -11.85 -1.43 14.61
N ASN A 3 -12.40 -1.95 15.70
CA ASN A 3 -13.21 -1.19 16.67
C ASN A 3 -12.59 -1.12 18.07
N ALA A 4 -11.50 -1.88 18.32
CA ALA A 4 -10.82 -1.91 19.60
C ALA A 4 -9.32 -2.13 19.44
N ILE A 5 -8.55 -1.62 20.39
CA ILE A 5 -7.10 -1.86 20.51
C ILE A 5 -6.76 -2.28 21.94
N ARG A 6 -5.75 -3.14 22.07
CA ARG A 6 -5.08 -3.49 23.33
C ARG A 6 -3.69 -2.87 23.31
N THR A 7 -3.34 -2.13 24.33
CA THR A 7 -2.04 -1.46 24.41
C THR A 7 -1.00 -2.42 24.99
N THR A 8 -0.37 -3.16 24.14
CA THR A 8 0.57 -4.22 24.50
C THR A 8 2.01 -3.71 24.68
N HIS A 9 2.72 -4.04 25.73
CA HIS A 9 2.24 -4.59 27.02
C HIS A 9 2.64 -3.58 28.09
N ASN A 10 2.17 -2.36 27.93
CA ASN A 10 2.49 -1.21 28.79
C ASN A 10 1.47 -0.08 28.55
N PRO A 11 1.40 0.90 29.46
CA PRO A 11 0.51 2.03 29.30
C PRO A 11 0.73 2.81 28.00
N ALA A 12 -0.35 3.19 27.33
CA ALA A 12 -0.31 4.01 26.13
C ALA A 12 0.10 5.45 26.43
N SER A 13 0.54 6.17 25.39
CA SER A 13 0.70 7.62 25.47
C SER A 13 -0.68 8.31 25.55
N GLU A 14 -0.72 9.52 26.10
CA GLU A 14 -1.94 10.33 26.13
C GLU A 14 -2.45 10.61 24.71
N GLN A 15 -1.55 10.85 23.75
CA GLN A 15 -1.91 11.07 22.36
C GLN A 15 -2.61 9.85 21.75
N THR A 16 -2.12 8.65 22.01
CA THR A 16 -2.78 7.41 21.55
C THR A 16 -4.20 7.29 22.10
N LEU A 17 -4.39 7.55 23.38
CA LEU A 17 -5.69 7.50 24.03
C LEU A 17 -6.66 8.58 23.51
N GLN A 18 -6.15 9.79 23.27
CA GLN A 18 -6.91 10.88 22.67
C GLN A 18 -7.37 10.53 21.25
N ILE A 19 -6.46 10.08 20.42
CA ILE A 19 -6.77 9.68 19.03
C ILE A 19 -7.77 8.52 19.02
N ALA A 20 -7.62 7.55 19.90
CA ALA A 20 -8.59 6.45 20.04
C ALA A 20 -10.00 6.97 20.37
N ALA A 21 -10.10 7.96 21.26
CA ALA A 21 -11.38 8.59 21.60
C ALA A 21 -11.99 9.36 20.41
N GLU A 22 -11.18 10.12 19.69
CA GLU A 22 -11.58 10.86 18.49
C GLU A 22 -12.08 9.93 17.36
N LEU A 23 -11.42 8.77 17.19
CA LEU A 23 -11.77 7.77 16.19
C LEU A 23 -12.90 6.80 16.64
N GLY A 24 -13.36 6.88 17.89
CA GLY A 24 -14.37 5.99 18.43
C GLY A 24 -13.86 4.55 18.66
N LEU A 25 -12.56 4.36 18.89
CA LEU A 25 -11.97 3.07 19.20
C LEU A 25 -12.09 2.76 20.70
N MET A 26 -12.46 1.53 21.03
CA MET A 26 -12.37 1.01 22.39
C MET A 26 -10.92 0.64 22.73
N VAL A 27 -10.52 0.84 23.97
CA VAL A 27 -9.16 0.56 24.44
C VAL A 27 -9.19 -0.36 25.65
N GLN A 28 -8.45 -1.46 25.58
CA GLN A 28 -7.99 -2.19 26.73
C GLN A 28 -6.59 -1.67 27.06
N GLU A 29 -6.47 -0.85 28.11
CA GLU A 29 -5.18 -0.31 28.52
C GLU A 29 -4.47 -1.28 29.45
N GLU A 30 -3.25 -1.68 29.09
CA GLU A 30 -2.46 -2.70 29.80
C GLU A 30 -1.28 -2.06 30.52
N ALA A 31 -1.06 -2.48 31.76
CA ALA A 31 -0.03 -1.90 32.61
C ALA A 31 1.32 -2.62 32.51
N PHE A 32 1.31 -3.95 32.53
CA PHE A 32 2.53 -4.73 32.73
C PHE A 32 2.64 -5.91 31.76
N ASP A 33 3.82 -6.10 31.17
CA ASP A 33 4.18 -7.35 30.49
C ASP A 33 4.64 -8.42 31.49
N THR A 34 5.05 -8.03 32.65
CA THR A 34 5.61 -8.94 33.67
C THR A 34 5.26 -8.47 35.07
N TRP A 35 5.25 -9.43 36.02
CA TRP A 35 5.17 -9.16 37.45
C TRP A 35 6.57 -9.35 38.08
N TYR A 36 6.61 -9.81 39.32
CA TYR A 36 7.85 -9.95 40.12
C TYR A 36 8.86 -10.97 39.58
N GLY A 37 8.43 -11.97 38.81
CA GLY A 37 9.32 -12.97 38.24
C GLY A 37 10.17 -12.47 37.08
N GLY A 38 9.65 -11.50 36.35
CA GLY A 38 10.32 -10.99 35.17
C GLY A 38 10.32 -11.97 33.98
N LYS A 39 10.63 -11.48 32.80
CA LYS A 39 10.81 -12.26 31.56
C LYS A 39 12.20 -12.05 30.96
N LYS A 40 12.73 -10.84 31.10
CA LYS A 40 13.98 -10.37 30.51
C LYS A 40 14.83 -9.65 31.56
N GLN A 41 16.13 -9.56 31.29
CA GLN A 41 17.10 -8.99 32.22
C GLN A 41 16.77 -7.55 32.67
N TYR A 42 16.21 -6.73 31.78
CA TYR A 42 15.98 -5.30 32.02
C TYR A 42 14.51 -4.91 31.97
N ASP A 43 13.61 -5.84 32.27
CA ASP A 43 12.17 -5.56 32.27
C ASP A 43 11.67 -4.95 33.60
N TYR A 44 10.37 -4.67 33.65
CA TYR A 44 9.72 -4.07 34.81
C TYR A 44 9.72 -4.96 36.06
N GLY A 45 9.92 -6.27 35.93
CA GLY A 45 10.01 -7.20 37.05
C GLY A 45 11.04 -6.77 38.11
N ARG A 46 12.07 -6.03 37.70
CA ARG A 46 13.09 -5.45 38.60
C ARG A 46 12.53 -4.43 39.60
N PHE A 47 11.43 -3.79 39.28
CA PHE A 47 10.82 -2.74 40.08
C PHE A 47 9.51 -3.17 40.74
N PHE A 48 8.87 -4.19 40.23
CA PHE A 48 7.48 -4.56 40.53
C PHE A 48 7.17 -4.62 42.03
N GLU A 49 8.03 -5.27 42.83
CA GLU A 49 7.86 -5.42 44.30
C GLU A 49 8.71 -4.44 45.13
N LYS A 50 9.52 -3.60 44.49
CA LYS A 50 10.29 -2.60 45.23
C LYS A 50 9.40 -1.52 45.79
N ASP A 51 9.72 -1.01 46.95
CA ASP A 51 9.02 0.13 47.57
C ASP A 51 9.11 1.34 46.63
N ALA A 52 7.97 1.98 46.39
CA ALA A 52 7.91 3.17 45.59
C ALA A 52 8.55 4.34 46.32
N THR A 53 9.51 4.99 45.66
CA THR A 53 10.23 6.14 46.23
C THR A 53 9.76 7.49 45.65
N HIS A 54 8.72 7.51 44.81
CA HIS A 54 8.16 8.74 44.27
C HIS A 54 7.50 9.56 45.40
N PRO A 55 7.65 10.89 45.42
CA PRO A 55 7.09 11.75 46.45
C PRO A 55 5.56 11.61 46.63
N GLU A 56 4.84 11.30 45.57
CA GLU A 56 3.38 11.11 45.57
C GLU A 56 2.95 9.68 45.88
N ALA A 57 3.89 8.76 46.07
CA ALA A 57 3.59 7.39 46.47
C ALA A 57 2.97 7.35 47.88
N ARG A 58 1.96 6.50 48.06
CA ARG A 58 1.37 6.28 49.38
C ARG A 58 2.30 5.42 50.22
N LYS A 59 2.21 5.58 51.52
CA LYS A 59 2.99 4.75 52.45
C LYS A 59 2.70 3.27 52.23
N GLY A 60 3.74 2.51 51.95
CA GLY A 60 3.64 1.08 51.72
C GLY A 60 3.38 0.66 50.27
N ASP A 61 3.26 1.62 49.36
CA ASP A 61 3.14 1.33 47.90
C ASP A 61 4.42 0.61 47.40
N LYS A 62 4.19 -0.42 46.60
CA LYS A 62 5.19 -0.90 45.66
C LYS A 62 5.17 -0.07 44.40
N TRP A 63 6.23 -0.08 43.58
CA TRP A 63 6.20 0.57 42.31
C TRP A 63 5.03 0.12 41.42
N SER A 64 4.69 -1.17 41.46
CA SER A 64 3.52 -1.69 40.76
C SER A 64 2.19 -1.08 41.23
N ASP A 65 2.05 -0.72 42.51
CA ASP A 65 0.86 -0.02 43.01
C ASP A 65 0.81 1.42 42.51
N TYR A 66 1.92 2.11 42.63
CA TYR A 66 2.04 3.50 42.24
C TYR A 66 1.80 3.68 40.72
N ASP A 67 2.54 2.91 39.90
CA ASP A 67 2.43 3.03 38.44
C ASP A 67 1.06 2.62 37.93
N LEU A 68 0.47 1.53 38.47
CA LEU A 68 -0.87 1.09 38.11
C LEU A 68 -1.94 2.15 38.45
N ARG A 69 -1.84 2.72 39.65
CA ARG A 69 -2.73 3.79 40.08
C ARG A 69 -2.60 5.01 39.17
N THR A 70 -1.38 5.42 38.85
CA THR A 70 -1.11 6.55 37.96
C THR A 70 -1.72 6.33 36.58
N MET A 71 -1.59 5.12 36.01
CA MET A 71 -2.22 4.79 34.74
C MET A 71 -3.73 4.96 34.79
N VAL A 72 -4.38 4.43 35.84
CA VAL A 72 -5.83 4.49 35.98
C VAL A 72 -6.32 5.92 36.25
N GLU A 73 -5.63 6.68 37.12
CA GLU A 73 -5.95 8.09 37.41
C GLU A 73 -5.88 8.95 36.14
N ARG A 74 -4.85 8.74 35.33
CA ARG A 74 -4.70 9.43 34.05
C ARG A 74 -5.82 9.10 33.06
N GLY A 75 -6.19 7.82 32.98
CA GLY A 75 -7.09 7.31 31.94
C GLY A 75 -8.57 7.26 32.32
N LYS A 76 -8.94 7.32 33.60
CA LYS A 76 -10.34 7.07 34.07
C LYS A 76 -11.41 7.95 33.43
N ASN A 77 -11.07 9.13 32.97
CA ASN A 77 -11.97 10.06 32.30
C ASN A 77 -11.97 9.91 30.76
N ASN A 78 -11.13 9.04 30.21
CA ASN A 78 -11.12 8.78 28.78
C ASN A 78 -12.24 7.80 28.39
N PRO A 79 -13.18 8.20 27.51
CA PRO A 79 -14.34 7.37 27.17
C PRO A 79 -13.99 6.13 26.36
N SER A 80 -12.81 6.09 25.73
CA SER A 80 -12.37 4.95 24.94
C SER A 80 -11.93 3.77 25.78
N ILE A 81 -11.42 3.98 26.98
CA ILE A 81 -10.95 2.90 27.84
C ILE A 81 -12.15 2.12 28.39
N VAL A 82 -12.22 0.85 28.03
CA VAL A 82 -13.32 -0.05 28.44
C VAL A 82 -12.89 -1.10 29.46
N MET A 83 -11.58 -1.44 29.50
CA MET A 83 -11.01 -2.41 30.42
C MET A 83 -9.59 -2.00 30.84
N TRP A 84 -9.22 -2.39 32.06
CA TRP A 84 -7.87 -2.28 32.59
C TRP A 84 -7.22 -3.67 32.64
N SER A 85 -6.05 -3.83 32.04
CA SER A 85 -5.29 -5.08 32.04
C SER A 85 -4.08 -4.96 32.97
N ILE A 86 -3.92 -5.94 33.86
CA ILE A 86 -2.87 -5.96 34.88
C ILE A 86 -1.68 -6.86 34.53
N GLY A 87 -1.70 -7.49 33.38
CA GLY A 87 -0.59 -8.35 33.00
C GLY A 87 -0.76 -9.05 31.67
N ASN A 88 0.37 -9.57 31.17
CA ASN A 88 0.43 -10.39 29.98
C ASN A 88 1.28 -11.62 30.20
N GLU A 89 0.72 -12.80 30.01
CA GLU A 89 1.43 -14.09 30.05
C GLU A 89 2.38 -14.21 31.26
N ILE A 90 1.82 -13.94 32.44
CA ILE A 90 2.57 -13.89 33.69
C ILE A 90 2.97 -15.29 34.12
N GLY A 91 4.27 -15.58 34.10
CA GLY A 91 4.82 -16.91 34.44
C GLY A 91 4.47 -17.36 35.83
N GLU A 92 4.55 -16.46 36.80
CA GLU A 92 4.27 -16.69 38.21
C GLU A 92 2.80 -16.64 38.61
N ALA A 93 1.87 -16.38 37.68
CA ALA A 93 0.42 -16.42 37.93
C ALA A 93 -0.08 -17.87 37.96
N ASP A 94 0.42 -18.67 38.89
CA ASP A 94 0.29 -20.12 39.00
C ASP A 94 -0.71 -20.59 40.07
N GLY A 95 -1.40 -19.63 40.73
CA GLY A 95 -2.35 -19.93 41.82
C GLY A 95 -1.69 -20.14 43.19
N SER A 96 -0.39 -19.90 43.32
CA SER A 96 0.28 -19.82 44.64
C SER A 96 -0.32 -18.69 45.49
N ASP A 97 -0.16 -18.78 46.82
CA ASP A 97 -0.65 -17.75 47.75
C ASP A 97 -0.09 -16.38 47.38
N LYS A 98 1.15 -16.29 46.96
CA LYS A 98 1.79 -15.05 46.52
C LYS A 98 1.15 -14.50 45.25
N SER A 99 0.87 -15.33 44.24
CA SER A 99 0.24 -14.88 42.98
C SER A 99 -1.19 -14.44 43.21
N VAL A 100 -1.97 -15.13 44.03
CA VAL A 100 -3.33 -14.75 44.40
C VAL A 100 -3.35 -13.44 45.19
N ALA A 101 -2.42 -13.29 46.16
CA ALA A 101 -2.27 -12.02 46.89
C ALA A 101 -1.92 -10.86 45.98
N THR A 102 -1.07 -11.10 44.97
CA THR A 102 -0.67 -10.08 43.99
C THR A 102 -1.84 -9.65 43.12
N VAL A 103 -2.58 -10.58 42.52
CA VAL A 103 -3.73 -10.21 41.68
C VAL A 103 -4.79 -9.45 42.49
N ARG A 104 -5.06 -9.86 43.71
CA ARG A 104 -5.99 -9.14 44.62
C ARG A 104 -5.53 -7.75 44.92
N ARG A 105 -4.23 -7.55 45.18
CA ARG A 105 -3.64 -6.22 45.42
C ARG A 105 -3.79 -5.31 44.19
N LEU A 106 -3.46 -5.80 42.99
CA LEU A 106 -3.56 -5.04 41.74
C LEU A 106 -5.01 -4.69 41.41
N VAL A 107 -5.93 -5.65 41.51
CA VAL A 107 -7.38 -5.40 41.29
C VAL A 107 -7.89 -4.35 42.27
N LYS A 108 -7.53 -4.45 43.57
CA LYS A 108 -7.91 -3.47 44.60
C LYS A 108 -7.38 -2.08 44.23
N THR A 109 -6.11 -1.97 43.83
CA THR A 109 -5.49 -0.69 43.42
C THR A 109 -6.29 0.00 42.30
N ILE A 110 -6.74 -0.75 41.30
CA ILE A 110 -7.59 -0.21 40.22
C ILE A 110 -8.96 0.20 40.77
N LYS A 111 -9.64 -0.71 41.49
CA LYS A 111 -11.03 -0.51 41.92
C LYS A 111 -11.17 0.63 42.91
N GLU A 112 -10.14 0.99 43.65
CA GLU A 112 -10.12 2.16 44.54
C GLU A 112 -10.16 3.49 43.75
N VAL A 113 -9.68 3.49 42.49
CA VAL A 113 -9.69 4.67 41.62
C VAL A 113 -10.84 4.64 40.62
N ASP A 114 -11.08 3.47 40.01
CA ASP A 114 -12.16 3.25 39.04
C ASP A 114 -12.79 1.87 39.24
N ALA A 115 -13.97 1.87 39.87
CA ALA A 115 -14.79 0.66 40.06
C ALA A 115 -15.71 0.38 38.88
N THR A 116 -15.74 1.22 37.84
CA THR A 116 -16.74 1.16 36.75
C THR A 116 -16.32 0.24 35.61
N ARG A 117 -15.02 0.04 35.41
CA ARG A 117 -14.51 -0.76 34.32
C ARG A 117 -14.02 -2.11 34.81
N TYR A 118 -14.05 -3.09 33.89
CA TYR A 118 -13.56 -4.43 34.17
C TYR A 118 -12.05 -4.47 34.27
N VAL A 119 -11.55 -5.34 35.14
CA VAL A 119 -10.14 -5.67 35.28
C VAL A 119 -9.88 -7.05 34.71
N THR A 120 -8.86 -7.15 33.91
CA THR A 120 -8.47 -8.36 33.16
C THR A 120 -6.96 -8.54 33.11
N MET A 121 -6.52 -9.63 32.52
CA MET A 121 -5.14 -9.86 32.05
C MET A 121 -5.15 -10.83 30.88
N GLY A 122 -4.12 -10.76 30.03
CA GLY A 122 -3.89 -11.74 28.98
C GLY A 122 -3.17 -12.98 29.53
N ALA A 123 -3.75 -14.17 29.34
CA ALA A 123 -3.20 -15.40 29.89
C ALA A 123 -2.98 -16.47 28.83
N ASP A 124 -1.77 -17.02 28.77
CA ASP A 124 -1.40 -18.15 27.91
C ASP A 124 -1.50 -19.51 28.63
N LYS A 125 -1.75 -19.50 29.91
CA LYS A 125 -1.75 -20.74 30.75
C LYS A 125 -2.82 -21.74 30.32
N PHE A 126 -3.98 -21.26 29.90
CA PHE A 126 -5.09 -22.12 29.52
C PHE A 126 -4.86 -22.90 28.22
N ARG A 127 -3.87 -22.60 27.43
CA ARG A 127 -3.51 -23.39 26.23
C ARG A 127 -2.93 -24.77 26.57
N PHE A 128 -2.44 -24.95 27.79
CA PHE A 128 -1.84 -26.21 28.25
C PHE A 128 -2.84 -27.14 28.97
N GLY A 129 -4.11 -26.83 28.95
CA GLY A 129 -5.16 -27.62 29.60
C GLY A 129 -6.18 -26.75 30.32
N ASP A 130 -7.15 -27.39 30.95
CA ASP A 130 -8.24 -26.74 31.63
C ASP A 130 -7.82 -26.19 33.01
N GLY A 131 -7.11 -25.07 33.00
CA GLY A 131 -6.74 -24.41 34.24
C GLY A 131 -5.33 -24.56 34.71
N SER A 132 -4.50 -25.20 33.89
CA SER A 132 -3.04 -25.18 33.98
C SER A 132 -2.46 -24.73 35.29
N GLY A 133 -2.28 -25.64 36.23
CA GLY A 133 -1.48 -25.40 37.41
C GLY A 133 -2.00 -24.30 38.33
N GLY A 134 -3.28 -24.14 38.46
CA GLY A 134 -3.86 -23.22 39.44
C GLY A 134 -4.06 -21.79 38.95
N HIS A 135 -3.76 -21.48 37.66
CA HIS A 135 -4.04 -20.16 37.08
C HIS A 135 -5.53 -19.78 37.21
N GLU A 136 -6.43 -20.75 37.27
CA GLU A 136 -7.85 -20.53 37.55
C GLU A 136 -8.09 -19.71 38.82
N LYS A 137 -7.26 -19.89 39.85
CA LYS A 137 -7.35 -19.13 41.10
C LYS A 137 -7.02 -17.67 40.91
N VAL A 138 -6.11 -17.36 40.01
CA VAL A 138 -5.78 -15.97 39.61
C VAL A 138 -6.89 -15.40 38.77
N ALA A 139 -7.38 -16.13 37.75
CA ALA A 139 -8.44 -15.72 36.87
C ALA A 139 -9.76 -15.48 37.60
N ALA A 140 -10.05 -16.22 38.66
CA ALA A 140 -11.22 -16.05 39.51
C ALA A 140 -11.28 -14.68 40.21
N GLU A 141 -10.18 -13.98 40.35
CA GLU A 141 -10.11 -12.65 40.95
C GLU A 141 -10.34 -11.52 39.93
N LEU A 142 -10.48 -11.86 38.64
CA LEU A 142 -10.66 -10.91 37.53
C LEU A 142 -12.14 -10.79 37.15
N ASP A 143 -12.52 -9.64 36.60
CA ASP A 143 -13.86 -9.42 36.01
C ASP A 143 -14.01 -10.10 34.64
N ALA A 144 -12.93 -10.16 33.86
CA ALA A 144 -12.88 -10.80 32.55
C ALA A 144 -11.61 -11.63 32.41
N VAL A 145 -11.69 -12.72 31.66
CA VAL A 145 -10.60 -13.68 31.47
C VAL A 145 -10.12 -13.61 30.02
N GLY A 146 -8.91 -13.09 29.81
CA GLY A 146 -8.29 -12.98 28.50
C GLY A 146 -7.56 -14.28 28.13
N PHE A 147 -7.89 -14.81 26.97
CA PHE A 147 -7.23 -15.96 26.38
C PHE A 147 -6.18 -15.52 25.38
N ASN A 148 -4.92 -15.84 25.65
CA ASN A 148 -3.85 -15.81 24.67
C ASN A 148 -3.70 -17.21 24.08
N TYR A 149 -4.17 -17.42 22.84
CA TYR A 149 -4.03 -18.68 22.10
C TYR A 149 -4.60 -19.91 22.80
N SER A 150 -5.69 -19.76 23.53
CA SER A 150 -6.27 -20.83 24.37
C SER A 150 -7.63 -21.31 23.90
N GLU A 151 -7.98 -21.04 22.66
CA GLU A 151 -9.30 -21.36 22.07
C GLU A 151 -9.62 -22.84 22.14
N ALA A 152 -8.61 -23.72 22.05
CA ALA A 152 -8.80 -25.17 22.13
C ALA A 152 -9.46 -25.66 23.43
N ASN A 153 -9.27 -24.90 24.52
CA ASN A 153 -9.80 -25.23 25.84
C ASN A 153 -11.01 -24.39 26.27
N TYR A 154 -11.56 -23.61 25.31
CA TYR A 154 -12.69 -22.72 25.62
C TYR A 154 -13.92 -23.47 26.13
N GLU A 155 -14.34 -24.53 25.47
CA GLU A 155 -15.56 -25.27 25.84
C GLU A 155 -15.46 -25.92 27.22
N SER A 156 -14.32 -26.53 27.54
CA SER A 156 -14.11 -27.15 28.85
C SER A 156 -14.08 -26.12 29.98
N LEU A 157 -13.42 -24.97 29.76
CA LEU A 157 -13.36 -23.89 30.74
C LEU A 157 -14.70 -23.16 30.87
N ARG A 158 -15.43 -22.98 29.77
CA ARG A 158 -16.77 -22.42 29.78
C ARG A 158 -17.75 -23.29 30.54
N ALA A 159 -17.67 -24.61 30.37
CA ALA A 159 -18.51 -25.55 31.13
C ALA A 159 -18.18 -25.53 32.62
N LYS A 160 -16.89 -25.46 32.99
CA LYS A 160 -16.43 -25.40 34.37
C LYS A 160 -16.73 -24.06 35.06
N HIS A 161 -16.66 -22.95 34.30
CA HIS A 161 -16.83 -21.59 34.78
C HIS A 161 -17.88 -20.84 33.93
N PRO A 162 -19.17 -21.18 34.02
CA PRO A 162 -20.21 -20.63 33.13
C PRO A 162 -20.42 -19.13 33.30
N ASN A 163 -19.99 -18.54 34.42
CA ASN A 163 -20.08 -17.12 34.70
C ASN A 163 -18.87 -16.29 34.28
N TRP A 164 -17.81 -16.91 33.80
CA TRP A 164 -16.66 -16.15 33.31
C TRP A 164 -16.98 -15.43 32.01
N LEU A 165 -16.61 -14.16 31.95
CA LEU A 165 -16.54 -13.40 30.70
C LEU A 165 -15.22 -13.73 30.03
N ILE A 166 -15.23 -14.56 29.00
CA ILE A 166 -14.04 -14.99 28.26
C ILE A 166 -13.95 -14.26 26.93
N TYR A 167 -12.78 -13.77 26.59
CA TYR A 167 -12.47 -13.14 25.30
C TYR A 167 -11.05 -13.48 24.87
N GLY A 168 -10.75 -13.26 23.58
CA GLY A 168 -9.38 -13.40 23.04
C GLY A 168 -8.56 -12.14 23.29
N SER A 169 -7.75 -12.15 24.32
CA SER A 169 -6.84 -11.03 24.61
C SER A 169 -5.67 -10.99 23.63
N GLU A 170 -5.34 -12.14 23.03
CA GLU A 170 -4.32 -12.26 22.00
C GLU A 170 -4.62 -13.50 21.16
N THR A 171 -4.80 -13.31 19.85
CA THR A 171 -5.19 -14.38 18.93
C THR A 171 -4.37 -14.36 17.65
N SER A 172 -4.54 -15.37 16.84
CA SER A 172 -3.90 -15.53 15.53
C SER A 172 -2.39 -15.77 15.64
N SER A 173 -1.55 -14.78 15.60
CA SER A 173 -0.10 -14.94 15.36
C SER A 173 0.22 -15.67 14.05
N ALA A 174 -0.58 -15.44 13.02
CA ALA A 174 -0.22 -15.74 11.64
C ALA A 174 0.91 -14.83 11.19
N THR A 175 1.76 -15.33 10.32
CA THR A 175 2.97 -14.64 9.87
C THR A 175 2.90 -14.37 8.38
N ARG A 176 3.28 -13.15 7.96
CA ARG A 176 3.12 -12.68 6.57
C ARG A 176 4.21 -11.72 6.18
N THR A 177 4.59 -11.76 4.91
CA THR A 177 5.43 -10.77 4.25
C THR A 177 4.64 -10.16 3.08
N ARG A 178 4.42 -8.86 3.07
CA ARG A 178 3.65 -8.18 2.03
C ARG A 178 4.18 -8.50 0.64
N GLY A 179 3.31 -9.09 -0.20
CA GLY A 179 3.60 -9.38 -1.60
C GLY A 179 4.50 -10.59 -1.87
N SER A 180 4.84 -11.39 -0.86
CA SER A 180 5.61 -12.63 -1.01
C SER A 180 4.67 -13.82 -0.92
N TYR A 181 4.83 -14.79 -1.83
CA TYR A 181 3.87 -15.87 -1.97
C TYR A 181 4.54 -17.24 -2.04
N TYR A 182 3.97 -18.19 -1.31
CA TYR A 182 4.22 -19.62 -1.41
C TYR A 182 2.88 -20.33 -1.53
N HIS A 183 2.83 -21.43 -2.28
CA HIS A 183 1.58 -22.15 -2.49
C HIS A 183 0.90 -22.48 -1.15
N PRO A 184 -0.44 -22.30 -1.02
CA PRO A 184 -1.14 -22.48 0.26
C PRO A 184 -0.94 -23.86 0.91
N GLU A 185 -0.73 -24.91 0.14
CA GLU A 185 -0.43 -26.25 0.66
C GLU A 185 0.98 -26.40 1.23
N ARG A 186 1.85 -25.40 1.02
CA ARG A 186 3.20 -25.36 1.60
C ARG A 186 3.21 -24.46 2.82
N GLU A 187 2.25 -24.65 3.71
CA GLU A 187 2.19 -23.86 4.94
C GLU A 187 3.47 -24.04 5.76
N TRP A 188 3.86 -22.96 6.41
CA TRP A 188 4.93 -23.02 7.39
C TRP A 188 4.41 -22.78 8.80
N VAL A 189 4.69 -23.73 9.67
CA VAL A 189 4.36 -23.68 11.09
C VAL A 189 5.62 -23.78 11.91
N GLY A 190 5.89 -22.79 12.76
CA GLY A 190 7.05 -22.81 13.65
C GLY A 190 8.12 -21.81 13.28
N SER A 191 9.39 -22.17 13.50
CA SER A 191 10.54 -21.31 13.32
C SER A 191 11.66 -22.01 12.54
N ASN A 192 12.53 -21.21 11.89
CA ASN A 192 13.82 -21.61 11.34
C ASN A 192 13.81 -22.51 10.09
N GLN A 193 12.97 -22.23 9.11
CA GLN A 193 13.14 -22.84 7.78
C GLN A 193 14.04 -21.95 6.89
N GLU A 194 15.15 -22.52 6.45
CA GLU A 194 16.20 -21.79 5.73
C GLU A 194 15.83 -21.42 4.29
N ASP A 195 14.92 -22.16 3.66
CA ASP A 195 14.57 -22.04 2.26
C ASP A 195 13.50 -20.99 1.94
N ARG A 196 13.05 -20.23 2.93
CA ARG A 196 12.03 -19.18 2.77
C ARG A 196 12.57 -17.77 2.53
N HIS A 197 13.87 -17.59 2.38
CA HIS A 197 14.50 -16.27 2.16
C HIS A 197 14.09 -15.20 3.18
N TYR A 198 13.80 -15.59 4.42
CA TYR A 198 13.25 -14.74 5.47
C TYR A 198 11.90 -14.12 5.11
N GLU A 199 11.09 -14.81 4.33
CA GLU A 199 9.74 -14.39 3.90
C GLU A 199 8.68 -15.37 4.40
N GLN A 200 7.49 -14.85 4.67
CA GLN A 200 6.30 -15.61 4.99
C GLN A 200 5.24 -15.38 3.92
N SER A 201 4.40 -16.39 3.67
CA SER A 201 3.42 -16.30 2.59
C SER A 201 2.29 -15.32 2.87
N ASP A 202 2.05 -14.41 1.94
CA ASP A 202 0.93 -13.47 2.00
C ASP A 202 -0.42 -14.08 1.56
N TYR A 203 -0.47 -15.40 1.32
CA TYR A 203 -1.74 -16.15 1.28
C TYR A 203 -2.40 -16.29 2.67
N GLY A 204 -1.65 -16.09 3.76
CA GLY A 204 -2.18 -16.09 5.11
C GLY A 204 -2.24 -17.46 5.79
N ASN A 205 -1.53 -18.46 5.28
CA ASN A 205 -1.51 -19.82 5.82
C ASN A 205 -0.30 -20.11 6.74
N ASP A 206 0.70 -19.24 6.76
CA ASP A 206 1.85 -19.37 7.64
C ASP A 206 1.54 -18.87 9.06
N ARG A 207 2.13 -19.50 10.08
CA ARG A 207 1.93 -19.17 11.50
C ARG A 207 3.04 -19.71 12.38
N VAL A 208 3.11 -19.20 13.58
CA VAL A 208 3.94 -19.79 14.64
C VAL A 208 3.27 -21.02 15.26
N GLY A 209 4.04 -21.84 15.97
CA GLY A 209 3.56 -23.10 16.54
C GLY A 209 2.42 -22.95 17.55
N TRP A 210 2.39 -21.84 18.31
CA TRP A 210 1.31 -21.55 19.27
C TRP A 210 0.12 -20.81 18.64
N GLY A 211 0.26 -20.32 17.40
CA GLY A 211 -0.71 -19.46 16.73
C GLY A 211 -1.71 -20.22 15.88
N ARG A 212 -2.59 -19.46 15.25
CA ARG A 212 -3.58 -19.89 14.26
C ARG A 212 -3.55 -18.96 13.08
N THR A 213 -4.04 -19.39 11.93
CA THR A 213 -4.30 -18.49 10.82
C THR A 213 -5.36 -17.45 11.19
N ALA A 214 -5.40 -16.32 10.48
CA ALA A 214 -6.45 -15.33 10.67
C ALA A 214 -7.86 -15.93 10.49
N THR A 215 -8.02 -16.78 9.47
CA THR A 215 -9.27 -17.52 9.21
C THR A 215 -9.68 -18.36 10.43
N ALA A 216 -8.78 -19.19 10.96
CA ALA A 216 -9.11 -20.07 12.07
C ALA A 216 -9.46 -19.31 13.35
N SER A 217 -8.75 -18.20 13.63
CA SER A 217 -9.06 -17.37 14.79
C SER A 217 -10.37 -16.63 14.67
N TRP A 218 -10.69 -16.12 13.47
CA TRP A 218 -11.94 -15.43 13.23
C TRP A 218 -13.15 -16.38 13.24
N THR A 219 -13.04 -17.54 12.61
CA THR A 219 -14.15 -18.53 12.59
C THR A 219 -14.45 -19.04 13.99
N PHE A 220 -13.43 -19.21 14.83
CA PHE A 220 -13.63 -19.56 16.24
C PHE A 220 -14.47 -18.50 16.97
N ASP A 221 -14.08 -17.22 16.89
CA ASP A 221 -14.80 -16.10 17.51
C ASP A 221 -16.25 -16.02 16.97
N ARG A 222 -16.40 -16.10 15.67
CA ARG A 222 -17.71 -16.09 14.99
C ARG A 222 -18.66 -17.16 15.51
N ASP A 223 -18.15 -18.38 15.73
CA ASP A 223 -18.97 -19.57 16.02
C ASP A 223 -19.26 -19.79 17.51
N HIS A 224 -18.66 -18.99 18.39
CA HIS A 224 -18.81 -19.13 19.85
C HIS A 224 -19.46 -17.89 20.46
N ALA A 225 -20.79 -17.92 20.59
CA ALA A 225 -21.59 -16.77 21.06
C ALA A 225 -21.21 -16.25 22.45
N GLY A 226 -20.64 -17.12 23.30
CA GLY A 226 -20.16 -16.74 24.62
C GLY A 226 -18.74 -16.18 24.67
N TYR A 227 -18.07 -16.12 23.54
CA TYR A 227 -16.73 -15.54 23.39
C TYR A 227 -16.87 -14.06 23.03
N ALA A 228 -16.34 -13.18 23.85
CA ALA A 228 -16.64 -11.74 23.79
C ALA A 228 -15.71 -10.96 22.83
N GLY A 229 -15.41 -11.54 21.68
CA GLY A 229 -14.52 -10.95 20.67
C GLY A 229 -13.04 -11.25 20.88
N GLN A 230 -12.20 -10.64 20.04
CA GLN A 230 -10.77 -10.91 20.05
C GLN A 230 -9.94 -9.68 19.73
N PHE A 231 -8.73 -9.68 20.27
CA PHE A 231 -7.64 -8.79 19.84
C PHE A 231 -6.64 -9.62 19.07
N ILE A 232 -6.46 -9.29 17.79
CA ILE A 232 -5.53 -10.03 16.92
C ILE A 232 -4.08 -9.63 17.18
N TRP A 233 -3.17 -10.60 17.18
CA TRP A 233 -1.74 -10.36 17.22
C TRP A 233 -1.16 -10.43 15.79
N THR A 234 -0.84 -9.32 15.08
CA THR A 234 -1.01 -7.93 15.54
C THR A 234 -1.58 -7.06 14.42
N GLY A 235 -1.93 -5.82 14.78
CA GLY A 235 -2.36 -4.83 13.78
C GLY A 235 -1.25 -4.44 12.83
N THR A 236 -0.05 -4.17 13.34
CA THR A 236 1.14 -3.78 12.55
C THR A 236 2.34 -4.65 12.91
N ASP A 237 3.25 -4.84 11.97
CA ASP A 237 4.60 -5.32 12.29
C ASP A 237 5.31 -4.32 13.22
N TYR A 238 6.23 -4.81 14.02
CA TYR A 238 6.97 -4.01 14.99
C TYR A 238 8.40 -4.50 15.12
N ILE A 239 9.29 -3.59 15.49
CA ILE A 239 10.72 -3.86 15.68
C ILE A 239 10.96 -4.45 17.06
N GLY A 240 11.91 -5.37 17.16
CA GLY A 240 12.42 -5.93 18.42
C GLY A 240 12.03 -7.38 18.69
N GLU A 241 11.10 -7.94 17.93
CA GLU A 241 10.72 -9.35 18.00
C GLU A 241 10.79 -9.99 16.60
N PRO A 242 11.93 -10.57 16.21
CA PRO A 242 12.15 -11.09 14.87
C PRO A 242 11.48 -12.46 14.63
N THR A 243 10.37 -12.73 15.24
CA THR A 243 9.61 -13.97 15.11
C THR A 243 9.00 -14.10 13.71
N PRO A 244 9.18 -15.24 13.00
CA PRO A 244 9.56 -16.57 13.54
C PRO A 244 11.06 -16.88 13.54
N TRP A 245 11.95 -15.96 13.22
CA TRP A 245 13.43 -16.21 13.27
C TRP A 245 14.11 -15.83 14.59
N HIS A 246 13.34 -15.71 15.67
CA HIS A 246 13.81 -15.27 16.99
C HIS A 246 14.85 -16.20 17.67
N ASN A 247 15.02 -17.42 17.17
CA ASN A 247 16.00 -18.38 17.70
C ASN A 247 17.29 -18.44 16.88
N GLN A 248 17.45 -17.60 15.85
CA GLN A 248 18.67 -17.53 15.06
C GLN A 248 19.58 -16.39 15.54
N ASN A 249 20.86 -16.71 15.78
CA ASN A 249 21.82 -15.70 16.27
C ASN A 249 22.22 -14.66 15.23
N ASP A 250 22.31 -15.05 13.96
CA ASP A 250 22.80 -14.21 12.86
C ASP A 250 21.72 -13.84 11.84
N THR A 251 20.47 -13.83 12.26
CA THR A 251 19.37 -13.46 11.38
C THR A 251 19.46 -11.96 10.96
N PRO A 252 19.19 -11.61 9.70
CA PRO A 252 19.02 -10.22 9.31
C PRO A 252 17.71 -9.62 9.82
N VAL A 253 16.79 -10.46 10.27
CA VAL A 253 15.44 -10.08 10.68
C VAL A 253 15.47 -9.26 11.96
N LYS A 254 14.77 -8.15 11.97
CA LYS A 254 14.65 -7.24 13.12
C LYS A 254 13.20 -6.90 13.47
N SER A 255 12.28 -7.25 12.59
CA SER A 255 10.83 -6.98 12.70
C SER A 255 10.05 -8.26 12.89
N SER A 256 8.89 -8.16 13.51
CA SER A 256 7.90 -9.23 13.52
C SER A 256 7.26 -9.40 12.13
N TYR A 257 6.60 -10.56 11.94
CA TYR A 257 5.83 -10.92 10.74
C TYR A 257 4.33 -10.95 10.99
N PHE A 258 3.90 -10.63 12.20
CA PHE A 258 2.52 -10.81 12.69
C PHE A 258 1.54 -9.76 12.17
N GLY A 259 2.02 -8.58 11.80
CA GLY A 259 1.15 -7.48 11.40
C GLY A 259 0.27 -7.82 10.21
N ILE A 260 -0.98 -7.38 10.24
CA ILE A 260 -1.83 -7.32 9.02
C ILE A 260 -1.45 -6.15 8.12
N VAL A 261 -0.67 -5.22 8.69
CA VAL A 261 -0.02 -4.10 8.03
C VAL A 261 1.47 -4.19 8.34
N ASP A 262 2.33 -3.87 7.39
CA ASP A 262 3.76 -3.86 7.62
C ASP A 262 4.25 -2.61 8.38
N THR A 263 5.56 -2.54 8.68
CA THR A 263 6.14 -1.38 9.40
C THR A 263 6.05 -0.07 8.61
N ALA A 264 5.89 -0.14 7.29
CA ALA A 264 5.69 1.03 6.43
C ALA A 264 4.22 1.52 6.39
N GLY A 265 3.32 0.84 7.10
CA GLY A 265 1.89 1.15 7.07
C GLY A 265 1.16 0.58 5.86
N LEU A 266 1.80 -0.29 5.08
CA LEU A 266 1.20 -0.88 3.88
C LEU A 266 0.48 -2.19 4.22
N PRO A 267 -0.77 -2.40 3.73
CA PRO A 267 -1.56 -3.57 4.06
C PRO A 267 -1.00 -4.84 3.42
N LYS A 268 -1.07 -5.94 4.18
CA LYS A 268 -0.90 -7.31 3.69
C LYS A 268 -2.26 -7.91 3.34
N ASN A 269 -2.31 -9.07 2.72
CA ASN A 269 -3.59 -9.61 2.24
C ASN A 269 -4.60 -9.92 3.35
N ASP A 270 -4.16 -10.35 4.54
CA ASP A 270 -5.09 -10.58 5.65
C ASP A 270 -5.80 -9.31 6.15
N PHE A 271 -5.26 -8.12 5.89
CA PHE A 271 -6.00 -6.87 6.10
C PHE A 271 -7.34 -6.88 5.34
N TYR A 272 -7.31 -7.30 4.09
CA TYR A 272 -8.50 -7.38 3.25
C TYR A 272 -9.39 -8.57 3.60
N LEU A 273 -8.82 -9.66 4.11
CA LEU A 273 -9.60 -10.76 4.67
C LEU A 273 -10.46 -10.29 5.83
N TYR A 274 -9.89 -9.59 6.81
CA TYR A 274 -10.65 -9.03 7.92
C TYR A 274 -11.66 -7.97 7.44
N GLN A 275 -11.28 -7.14 6.47
CA GLN A 275 -12.18 -6.16 5.87
C GLN A 275 -13.42 -6.85 5.28
N SER A 276 -13.25 -7.97 4.57
CA SER A 276 -14.35 -8.74 3.99
C SER A 276 -15.31 -9.31 5.03
N GLN A 277 -14.81 -9.59 6.24
CA GLN A 277 -15.61 -10.16 7.34
C GLN A 277 -16.25 -9.11 8.23
N TRP A 278 -15.61 -7.96 8.43
CA TRP A 278 -16.02 -6.96 9.40
C TRP A 278 -16.86 -5.82 8.80
N LEU A 279 -16.80 -5.61 7.49
CA LEU A 279 -17.55 -4.54 6.83
C LEU A 279 -18.79 -5.08 6.10
N SER A 280 -19.90 -4.36 6.26
CA SER A 280 -21.13 -4.63 5.53
C SER A 280 -20.99 -4.27 4.06
N ALA A 281 -21.40 -5.16 3.16
CA ALA A 281 -21.44 -4.90 1.73
C ALA A 281 -22.39 -3.76 1.31
N GLU A 282 -23.38 -3.44 2.12
CA GLU A 282 -24.28 -2.31 1.86
C GLU A 282 -23.60 -0.95 1.99
N LYS A 283 -22.66 -0.85 2.96
CA LYS A 283 -21.96 0.41 3.25
C LYS A 283 -20.57 0.46 2.64
N HIS A 284 -19.89 -0.67 2.60
CA HIS A 284 -18.49 -0.80 2.19
C HIS A 284 -18.28 -2.02 1.31
N PRO A 285 -18.90 -2.08 0.13
CA PRO A 285 -18.70 -3.21 -0.79
C PRO A 285 -17.23 -3.30 -1.18
N MET A 286 -16.68 -4.50 -1.15
CA MET A 286 -15.27 -4.72 -1.49
C MET A 286 -15.04 -6.09 -2.14
N VAL A 287 -14.03 -6.14 -2.96
CA VAL A 287 -13.39 -7.36 -3.46
C VAL A 287 -11.90 -7.11 -3.58
N HIS A 288 -11.08 -8.06 -3.18
CA HIS A 288 -9.62 -7.98 -3.25
C HIS A 288 -9.05 -9.24 -3.86
N LEU A 289 -8.20 -9.07 -4.86
CA LEU A 289 -7.50 -10.14 -5.59
C LEU A 289 -6.12 -10.42 -4.98
N LEU A 290 -5.74 -11.68 -4.91
CA LEU A 290 -4.38 -12.14 -4.65
C LEU A 290 -4.10 -13.41 -5.46
N PRO A 291 -2.84 -13.75 -5.78
CA PRO A 291 -1.62 -12.96 -5.62
C PRO A 291 -1.45 -11.92 -6.74
N HIS A 292 -0.31 -11.23 -6.82
CA HIS A 292 0.05 -10.43 -7.99
C HIS A 292 0.18 -11.31 -9.26
N TRP A 293 0.30 -10.68 -10.44
CA TRP A 293 0.30 -11.41 -11.71
C TRP A 293 1.60 -11.22 -12.51
N ASN A 294 2.75 -11.33 -11.81
CA ASN A 294 4.10 -11.29 -12.40
C ASN A 294 4.86 -12.57 -12.05
N TRP A 295 4.64 -13.62 -12.80
CA TRP A 295 5.18 -14.95 -12.53
C TRP A 295 6.09 -15.47 -13.65
N ASP A 296 6.71 -14.57 -14.42
CA ASP A 296 7.66 -14.93 -15.49
C ASP A 296 9.01 -15.40 -14.94
N ASN A 297 9.38 -14.99 -13.71
CA ASN A 297 10.55 -15.48 -13.04
C ASN A 297 10.35 -16.90 -12.53
N PRO A 298 11.08 -17.92 -13.05
CA PRO A 298 10.87 -19.32 -12.67
C PRO A 298 11.05 -19.59 -11.18
N GLU A 299 11.95 -18.89 -10.52
CA GLU A 299 12.18 -19.06 -9.07
C GLU A 299 10.92 -18.67 -8.28
N LEU A 300 10.32 -17.53 -8.60
CA LEU A 300 9.09 -17.08 -7.96
C LEU A 300 7.89 -17.95 -8.36
N ALA A 301 7.79 -18.31 -9.64
CA ALA A 301 6.73 -19.17 -10.14
C ALA A 301 6.70 -20.53 -9.44
N ASN A 302 7.85 -21.15 -9.24
CA ASN A 302 7.96 -22.45 -8.58
C ASN A 302 7.51 -22.41 -7.10
N ARG A 303 7.45 -21.25 -6.47
CA ARG A 303 6.94 -21.12 -5.10
C ARG A 303 5.43 -21.25 -5.02
N VAL A 304 4.70 -20.81 -6.04
CA VAL A 304 3.23 -20.66 -6.02
C VAL A 304 2.49 -21.61 -6.94
N MET A 305 3.12 -22.14 -7.98
CA MET A 305 2.48 -23.05 -8.94
C MET A 305 2.32 -24.45 -8.36
N ASP A 306 1.21 -25.07 -8.69
CA ASP A 306 1.00 -26.51 -8.49
C ASP A 306 1.75 -27.34 -9.55
N GLU A 307 1.62 -28.68 -9.49
CA GLU A 307 2.28 -29.61 -10.43
C GLU A 307 1.83 -29.41 -11.87
N GLU A 308 0.64 -28.87 -12.11
CA GLU A 308 0.10 -28.56 -13.44
C GLU A 308 0.42 -27.13 -13.90
N GLY A 309 1.21 -26.37 -13.15
CA GLY A 309 1.58 -25.00 -13.47
C GLY A 309 0.47 -23.97 -13.24
N ARG A 310 -0.50 -24.27 -12.38
CA ARG A 310 -1.61 -23.38 -12.04
C ARG A 310 -1.31 -22.62 -10.75
N ILE A 311 -1.82 -21.40 -10.68
CA ILE A 311 -1.71 -20.50 -9.53
C ILE A 311 -3.08 -20.41 -8.86
N PRO A 312 -3.16 -20.61 -7.52
CA PRO A 312 -4.38 -20.31 -6.77
C PRO A 312 -4.65 -18.80 -6.76
N VAL A 313 -5.66 -18.36 -7.51
CA VAL A 313 -6.15 -16.99 -7.49
C VAL A 313 -7.31 -16.91 -6.52
N ARG A 314 -7.19 -16.07 -5.50
CA ARG A 314 -8.19 -15.90 -4.45
C ARG A 314 -8.80 -14.51 -4.50
N THR A 315 -10.04 -14.42 -4.06
CA THR A 315 -10.73 -13.16 -3.79
C THR A 315 -11.27 -13.16 -2.38
N PHE A 316 -10.98 -12.09 -1.65
CA PHE A 316 -11.67 -11.75 -0.42
C PHE A 316 -12.77 -10.75 -0.76
N SER A 317 -14.01 -11.02 -0.35
CA SER A 317 -15.14 -10.15 -0.67
C SER A 317 -16.26 -10.31 0.34
N ASN A 318 -17.00 -9.23 0.57
CA ASN A 318 -18.27 -9.25 1.31
C ASN A 318 -19.49 -9.27 0.37
N ALA A 319 -19.29 -9.43 -0.94
CA ALA A 319 -20.34 -9.61 -1.94
C ALA A 319 -20.93 -11.02 -1.91
N HIS A 320 -22.03 -11.22 -2.60
CA HIS A 320 -22.66 -12.54 -2.73
C HIS A 320 -21.90 -13.49 -3.65
N SER A 321 -21.41 -13.00 -4.78
CA SER A 321 -20.67 -13.75 -5.78
C SER A 321 -19.58 -12.94 -6.43
N VAL A 322 -18.57 -13.63 -6.99
CA VAL A 322 -17.48 -13.04 -7.76
C VAL A 322 -17.27 -13.81 -9.04
N GLU A 323 -17.14 -13.10 -10.15
CA GLU A 323 -16.67 -13.62 -11.42
C GLU A 323 -15.19 -13.27 -11.60
N LEU A 324 -14.36 -14.26 -11.92
CA LEU A 324 -12.97 -14.06 -12.28
C LEU A 324 -12.82 -14.03 -13.78
N ILE A 325 -12.16 -13.01 -14.32
CA ILE A 325 -11.87 -12.85 -15.74
C ILE A 325 -10.37 -12.75 -15.93
N VAL A 326 -9.80 -13.60 -16.79
CA VAL A 326 -8.38 -13.62 -17.12
C VAL A 326 -8.23 -13.34 -18.61
N ASN A 327 -7.56 -12.24 -18.95
CA ASN A 327 -7.36 -11.79 -20.34
C ASN A 327 -8.67 -11.73 -21.15
N GLY A 328 -9.75 -11.24 -20.54
CA GLY A 328 -11.06 -11.12 -21.17
C GLY A 328 -11.91 -12.40 -21.15
N GLU A 329 -11.37 -13.53 -20.70
CA GLU A 329 -12.10 -14.79 -20.62
C GLU A 329 -12.56 -15.08 -19.19
N SER A 330 -13.87 -15.32 -19.03
CA SER A 330 -14.45 -15.69 -17.74
C SER A 330 -13.96 -17.08 -17.28
N GLN A 331 -13.49 -17.14 -16.05
CA GLN A 331 -13.12 -18.37 -15.35
C GLN A 331 -14.29 -18.93 -14.55
N GLY A 332 -15.46 -18.35 -14.71
CA GLY A 332 -16.69 -18.71 -14.00
C GLY A 332 -17.00 -17.82 -12.81
N VAL A 333 -18.25 -17.89 -12.40
CA VAL A 333 -18.79 -17.23 -11.22
C VAL A 333 -18.77 -18.21 -10.06
N LYS A 334 -18.23 -17.78 -8.92
CA LYS A 334 -18.31 -18.50 -7.65
C LYS A 334 -19.13 -17.70 -6.66
N THR A 335 -19.95 -18.42 -5.90
CA THR A 335 -20.92 -17.83 -4.97
C THR A 335 -20.59 -18.26 -3.55
N PHE A 336 -20.60 -17.34 -2.61
CA PHE A 336 -20.52 -17.67 -1.19
C PHE A 336 -21.82 -18.31 -0.72
N THR A 337 -21.70 -19.30 0.15
CA THR A 337 -22.84 -19.93 0.83
C THR A 337 -23.17 -19.14 2.08
N LYS A 338 -24.40 -18.62 2.18
CA LYS A 338 -24.91 -17.96 3.39
C LYS A 338 -25.21 -18.99 4.48
N LYS A 339 -24.79 -18.67 5.69
CA LYS A 339 -25.05 -19.43 6.91
C LYS A 339 -25.43 -18.52 8.07
N THR A 340 -25.93 -19.12 9.12
CA THR A 340 -26.30 -18.43 10.35
C THR A 340 -25.71 -19.13 11.56
N THR A 341 -25.08 -18.39 12.46
CA THR A 341 -24.57 -18.91 13.73
C THR A 341 -25.71 -19.31 14.66
N ALA A 342 -25.40 -20.05 15.71
CA ALA A 342 -26.39 -20.48 16.71
C ALA A 342 -27.11 -19.31 17.40
N ASP A 343 -26.47 -18.16 17.50
CA ASP A 343 -27.00 -16.92 18.07
C ASP A 343 -27.63 -15.96 17.03
N GLY A 344 -27.81 -16.42 15.78
CA GLY A 344 -28.55 -15.70 14.75
C GLY A 344 -27.73 -14.73 13.89
N ARG A 345 -26.41 -14.66 14.03
CA ARG A 345 -25.55 -13.83 13.16
C ARG A 345 -25.37 -14.51 11.80
N THR A 346 -25.53 -13.75 10.74
CA THR A 346 -25.32 -14.25 9.37
C THR A 346 -23.85 -14.12 8.94
N TYR A 347 -23.37 -15.09 8.20
CA TYR A 347 -22.04 -15.09 7.60
C TYR A 347 -22.04 -15.85 6.28
N GLN A 348 -20.94 -15.85 5.57
CA GLN A 348 -20.82 -16.61 4.31
C GLN A 348 -19.46 -17.30 4.21
N GLU A 349 -19.45 -18.42 3.49
CA GLU A 349 -18.29 -19.29 3.28
C GLU A 349 -18.08 -19.55 1.80
N GLY A 350 -16.84 -19.90 1.42
CA GLY A 350 -16.50 -20.38 0.08
C GLY A 350 -16.97 -21.81 -0.18
N ALA A 351 -16.16 -22.56 -0.91
CA ALA A 351 -16.50 -23.93 -1.33
C ALA A 351 -16.54 -24.92 -0.16
N ASN A 352 -15.70 -24.72 0.85
CA ASN A 352 -15.62 -25.57 2.03
C ASN A 352 -15.95 -24.78 3.29
N PRO A 353 -16.33 -25.46 4.39
CA PRO A 353 -16.45 -24.83 5.68
C PRO A 353 -15.17 -24.10 6.05
N ASP A 354 -15.32 -22.91 6.67
CA ASP A 354 -14.22 -22.05 7.11
C ASP A 354 -13.35 -21.45 5.99
N GLU A 355 -13.67 -21.64 4.72
CA GLU A 355 -13.07 -20.88 3.63
C GLU A 355 -13.71 -19.49 3.54
N LEU A 356 -12.90 -18.46 3.85
CA LEU A 356 -13.34 -17.07 3.81
C LEU A 356 -12.95 -16.38 2.50
N TYR A 357 -12.81 -17.16 1.44
CA TYR A 357 -12.41 -16.72 0.11
C TYR A 357 -13.10 -17.56 -0.98
N LEU A 358 -13.07 -17.04 -2.21
CA LEU A 358 -13.35 -17.79 -3.41
C LEU A 358 -12.04 -18.02 -4.16
N GLU A 359 -11.83 -19.22 -4.69
CA GLU A 359 -10.56 -19.61 -5.31
C GLU A 359 -10.77 -20.21 -6.71
N TRP A 360 -9.91 -19.81 -7.63
CA TRP A 360 -9.76 -20.40 -8.95
C TRP A 360 -8.33 -20.86 -9.15
N LEU A 361 -8.13 -22.01 -9.75
CA LEU A 361 -6.82 -22.49 -10.17
C LEU A 361 -6.58 -22.04 -11.62
N VAL A 362 -5.64 -21.14 -11.83
CA VAL A 362 -5.44 -20.46 -13.13
C VAL A 362 -4.05 -20.78 -13.67
N SER A 363 -3.97 -21.29 -14.89
CA SER A 363 -2.70 -21.40 -15.62
C SER A 363 -2.16 -20.01 -15.92
N TYR A 364 -0.89 -19.79 -15.61
CA TYR A 364 -0.29 -18.47 -15.77
C TYR A 364 -0.12 -18.09 -17.24
N VAL A 365 -0.73 -16.98 -17.60
CA VAL A 365 -0.47 -16.24 -18.85
C VAL A 365 -0.36 -14.76 -18.46
N PRO A 366 0.69 -14.06 -18.87
CA PRO A 366 0.80 -12.62 -18.62
C PRO A 366 -0.43 -11.86 -19.12
N GLY A 367 -0.83 -10.83 -18.43
CA GLY A 367 -1.96 -9.99 -18.81
C GLY A 367 -2.77 -9.53 -17.62
N LYS A 368 -4.08 -9.51 -17.75
CA LYS A 368 -5.02 -8.90 -16.82
C LYS A 368 -5.90 -9.93 -16.13
N VAL A 369 -5.97 -9.82 -14.80
CA VAL A 369 -6.92 -10.59 -13.97
C VAL A 369 -7.90 -9.61 -13.35
N GLU A 370 -9.19 -9.85 -13.53
CA GLU A 370 -10.27 -8.99 -13.03
C GLU A 370 -11.22 -9.79 -12.15
N ALA A 371 -11.66 -9.19 -11.07
CA ALA A 371 -12.72 -9.71 -10.21
C ALA A 371 -13.92 -8.76 -10.25
N ILE A 372 -15.09 -9.31 -10.55
CA ILE A 372 -16.36 -8.58 -10.57
C ILE A 372 -17.26 -9.16 -9.49
N ALA A 373 -17.49 -8.37 -8.45
CA ALA A 373 -18.31 -8.77 -7.31
C ALA A 373 -19.74 -8.26 -7.45
N ARG A 374 -20.71 -9.16 -7.22
CA ARG A 374 -22.15 -8.89 -7.35
C ARG A 374 -22.91 -9.20 -6.06
N ASN A 375 -23.98 -8.45 -5.82
CA ASN A 375 -24.95 -8.75 -4.76
C ASN A 375 -25.91 -9.88 -5.20
N GLU A 376 -26.85 -10.26 -4.32
CA GLU A 376 -27.85 -11.30 -4.62
C GLU A 376 -28.76 -10.96 -5.80
N ALA A 377 -28.97 -9.68 -6.09
CA ALA A 377 -29.74 -9.22 -7.24
C ALA A 377 -28.96 -9.27 -8.55
N GLY A 378 -27.67 -9.65 -8.53
CA GLY A 378 -26.81 -9.70 -9.69
C GLY A 378 -26.18 -8.35 -10.08
N GLU A 379 -26.37 -7.33 -9.28
CA GLU A 379 -25.79 -5.99 -9.51
C GLU A 379 -24.31 -5.99 -9.13
N VAL A 380 -23.48 -5.34 -9.96
CA VAL A 380 -22.06 -5.16 -9.66
C VAL A 380 -21.90 -4.13 -8.57
N ILE A 381 -21.29 -4.53 -7.45
CA ILE A 381 -21.07 -3.65 -6.28
C ILE A 381 -19.61 -3.36 -6.00
N ALA A 382 -18.67 -4.14 -6.53
CA ALA A 382 -17.24 -3.89 -6.40
C ALA A 382 -16.46 -4.53 -7.56
N ARG A 383 -15.29 -3.99 -7.83
CA ARG A 383 -14.34 -4.51 -8.82
C ARG A 383 -12.93 -4.41 -8.28
N ASP A 384 -12.09 -5.35 -8.68
CA ASP A 384 -10.63 -5.28 -8.50
C ASP A 384 -9.94 -5.82 -9.74
N GLN A 385 -8.72 -5.39 -9.97
CA GLN A 385 -7.92 -5.89 -11.08
C GLN A 385 -6.44 -5.90 -10.72
N ILE A 386 -5.74 -6.87 -11.29
CA ILE A 386 -4.29 -7.02 -11.24
C ILE A 386 -3.82 -7.19 -12.67
N GLU A 387 -2.72 -6.57 -13.02
CA GLU A 387 -2.16 -6.64 -14.36
C GLU A 387 -0.66 -6.91 -14.30
N THR A 388 -0.17 -7.77 -15.18
CA THR A 388 1.25 -8.04 -15.29
C THR A 388 1.98 -6.76 -15.65
N ALA A 389 2.88 -6.32 -14.79
CA ALA A 389 3.73 -5.16 -15.04
C ALA A 389 4.93 -5.52 -15.90
N GLY A 390 5.38 -4.55 -16.67
CA GLY A 390 6.64 -4.63 -17.40
C GLY A 390 7.87 -4.37 -16.52
N LYS A 391 8.97 -4.01 -17.13
CA LYS A 391 10.20 -3.64 -16.40
C LYS A 391 10.00 -2.31 -15.66
N PRO A 392 10.71 -2.10 -14.54
CA PRO A 392 10.78 -0.80 -13.90
C PRO A 392 11.15 0.31 -14.88
N ALA A 393 10.35 1.37 -14.95
CA ALA A 393 10.54 2.52 -15.82
C ALA A 393 10.49 3.86 -15.06
N GLY A 394 9.83 3.94 -13.94
CA GLY A 394 9.71 5.17 -13.16
C GLY A 394 9.45 4.94 -11.69
N VAL A 395 9.62 6.00 -10.93
CA VAL A 395 9.16 6.12 -9.55
C VAL A 395 7.90 6.97 -9.54
N ARG A 396 6.92 6.58 -8.75
CA ARG A 396 5.69 7.35 -8.54
C ARG A 396 5.51 7.64 -7.05
N LEU A 397 5.18 8.89 -6.72
CA LEU A 397 4.83 9.32 -5.37
C LEU A 397 3.31 9.44 -5.24
N VAL A 398 2.75 8.84 -4.19
CA VAL A 398 1.32 8.85 -3.91
C VAL A 398 1.09 9.49 -2.54
N LYS A 399 0.36 10.60 -2.53
CA LYS A 399 -0.08 11.29 -1.31
C LYS A 399 -1.57 11.00 -1.08
N GLU A 400 -1.96 10.87 0.18
CA GLU A 400 -3.36 10.74 0.58
C GLU A 400 -3.93 12.09 1.04
N GLU A 401 -3.06 12.97 1.50
CA GLU A 401 -3.40 14.30 2.01
C GLU A 401 -2.92 15.38 1.06
N HIS A 402 -3.61 16.51 1.05
CA HIS A 402 -3.24 17.70 0.27
C HIS A 402 -2.58 18.78 1.12
N ALA A 403 -2.83 18.74 2.42
CA ALA A 403 -2.27 19.67 3.38
C ALA A 403 -2.11 19.04 4.76
N ILE A 404 -1.13 19.52 5.52
CA ILE A 404 -0.90 19.21 6.94
C ILE A 404 -0.79 20.49 7.76
N ALA A 405 -1.00 20.39 9.07
CA ALA A 405 -0.90 21.55 9.96
C ALA A 405 0.55 22.04 10.08
N ALA A 406 0.77 23.35 10.03
CA ALA A 406 2.09 23.97 10.23
C ALA A 406 2.36 24.17 11.73
N ASP A 407 2.49 23.09 12.49
CA ASP A 407 2.67 23.08 13.95
C ASP A 407 3.99 22.45 14.43
N GLY A 408 4.85 22.07 13.47
CA GLY A 408 6.10 21.38 13.74
C GLY A 408 5.96 19.95 14.24
N LYS A 409 4.75 19.37 14.21
CA LYS A 409 4.43 18.04 14.75
C LYS A 409 3.67 17.17 13.78
N ASP A 410 2.79 17.75 12.96
CA ASP A 410 1.92 17.01 12.05
C ASP A 410 2.74 16.25 11.01
N LEU A 411 2.30 15.03 10.69
CA LEU A 411 2.98 14.09 9.82
C LEU A 411 2.11 13.75 8.61
N THR A 412 2.77 13.51 7.49
CA THR A 412 2.16 12.85 6.33
C THR A 412 3.01 11.69 5.85
N TYR A 413 2.33 10.68 5.29
CA TYR A 413 2.92 9.43 4.80
C TYR A 413 2.77 9.40 3.28
N ILE A 414 3.88 9.54 2.57
CA ILE A 414 3.89 9.54 1.10
C ILE A 414 4.43 8.20 0.64
N THR A 415 3.57 7.41 -0.01
CA THR A 415 3.97 6.14 -0.59
C THR A 415 4.80 6.39 -1.84
N TYR A 416 5.92 5.69 -1.99
CA TYR A 416 6.62 5.61 -3.27
C TYR A 416 6.43 4.22 -3.88
N GLU A 417 6.28 4.19 -5.19
CA GLU A 417 6.04 2.99 -5.97
C GLU A 417 7.02 2.94 -7.14
N VAL A 418 7.53 1.75 -7.44
CA VAL A 418 8.26 1.51 -8.68
C VAL A 418 7.26 1.01 -9.71
N VAL A 419 7.15 1.75 -10.80
CA VAL A 419 6.16 1.50 -11.86
C VAL A 419 6.83 1.20 -13.19
N ASP A 420 6.11 0.52 -14.08
CA ASP A 420 6.52 0.31 -15.45
C ASP A 420 6.17 1.52 -16.34
N ASP A 421 6.41 1.43 -17.64
CA ASP A 421 6.14 2.48 -18.63
C ASP A 421 4.65 2.78 -18.83
N GLN A 422 3.76 1.92 -18.34
CA GLN A 422 2.30 2.11 -18.33
C GLN A 422 1.77 2.59 -16.97
N GLY A 423 2.65 2.87 -16.01
CA GLY A 423 2.28 3.29 -14.67
C GLY A 423 1.78 2.17 -13.75
N ARG A 424 1.97 0.90 -14.11
CA ARG A 424 1.62 -0.25 -13.28
C ARG A 424 2.72 -0.51 -12.25
N VAL A 425 2.34 -0.72 -11.00
CA VAL A 425 3.30 -1.12 -9.97
C VAL A 425 3.98 -2.43 -10.33
N VAL A 426 5.30 -2.46 -10.27
CA VAL A 426 6.09 -3.68 -10.48
C VAL A 426 6.19 -4.42 -9.13
N PRO A 427 5.43 -5.51 -8.92
CA PRO A 427 5.24 -6.09 -7.59
C PRO A 427 6.48 -6.83 -7.04
N THR A 428 7.51 -6.96 -7.84
CA THR A 428 8.79 -7.60 -7.49
C THR A 428 9.95 -6.62 -7.45
N ALA A 429 9.70 -5.32 -7.66
CA ALA A 429 10.75 -4.32 -7.74
C ALA A 429 11.35 -4.00 -6.37
N ASN A 430 12.69 -3.88 -6.35
CA ASN A 430 13.48 -3.53 -5.16
C ASN A 430 14.52 -2.43 -5.45
N ASN A 431 14.25 -1.57 -6.42
CA ASN A 431 15.12 -0.47 -6.81
C ASN A 431 15.40 0.46 -5.62
N LEU A 432 16.64 0.96 -5.54
CA LEU A 432 17.00 1.97 -4.56
C LEU A 432 16.46 3.33 -5.00
N VAL A 433 15.69 3.97 -4.13
CA VAL A 433 15.08 5.27 -4.37
C VAL A 433 15.71 6.31 -3.45
N HIS A 434 16.10 7.45 -4.01
CA HIS A 434 16.64 8.61 -3.31
C HIS A 434 15.57 9.67 -3.15
N PHE A 435 15.60 10.36 -2.01
CA PHE A 435 14.60 11.37 -1.66
C PHE A 435 15.27 12.67 -1.26
N HIS A 436 14.71 13.79 -1.68
CA HIS A 436 15.02 15.10 -1.14
C HIS A 436 13.78 15.97 -1.08
N LEU A 437 13.80 16.98 -0.25
CA LEU A 437 12.65 17.81 0.04
C LEU A 437 13.05 19.28 0.09
N HIS A 438 12.20 20.12 -0.50
CA HIS A 438 12.30 21.58 -0.42
C HIS A 438 11.02 22.18 0.15
N GLY A 439 11.17 23.21 0.96
CA GLY A 439 10.05 23.96 1.53
C GLY A 439 9.79 23.67 3.01
N GLN A 440 8.53 23.80 3.42
CA GLN A 440 8.13 23.81 4.84
C GLN A 440 7.82 22.40 5.37
N GLY A 441 8.76 21.48 5.17
CA GLY A 441 8.70 20.10 5.65
C GLY A 441 10.08 19.54 5.94
N GLN A 442 10.12 18.41 6.62
CA GLN A 442 11.34 17.65 6.91
C GLN A 442 11.07 16.17 6.74
N ILE A 443 11.90 15.47 5.98
CA ILE A 443 11.85 14.00 5.97
C ILE A 443 12.31 13.53 7.36
N VAL A 444 11.50 12.71 8.01
CA VAL A 444 11.80 12.20 9.36
C VAL A 444 11.98 10.68 9.39
N GLY A 445 11.62 10.00 8.33
CA GLY A 445 11.81 8.57 8.20
C GLY A 445 11.51 8.04 6.80
N VAL A 446 12.09 6.88 6.51
CA VAL A 446 11.81 6.07 5.31
C VAL A 446 11.69 4.61 5.71
N ASP A 447 10.76 3.89 5.11
CA ASP A 447 10.54 2.47 5.34
C ASP A 447 9.99 1.78 4.09
N ASN A 448 10.18 0.47 3.98
CA ASN A 448 9.61 -0.34 2.90
C ASN A 448 8.86 -1.58 3.42
N GLY A 449 8.78 -1.78 4.73
CA GLY A 449 8.08 -2.90 5.34
C GLY A 449 8.79 -4.25 5.28
N GLU A 450 9.99 -4.33 4.71
CA GLU A 450 10.77 -5.56 4.66
C GLU A 450 11.34 -5.91 6.03
N GLN A 451 10.92 -7.04 6.60
CA GLN A 451 11.28 -7.44 7.94
C GLN A 451 12.78 -7.75 8.09
N ALA A 452 13.42 -8.20 7.03
CA ALA A 452 14.83 -8.58 7.00
C ALA A 452 15.77 -7.45 6.53
N SER A 453 15.24 -6.28 6.16
CA SER A 453 16.08 -5.17 5.72
C SER A 453 16.90 -4.58 6.87
N ARG A 454 18.17 -4.30 6.60
CA ARG A 454 19.07 -3.58 7.51
C ARG A 454 19.36 -2.15 7.08
N GLU A 455 18.66 -1.65 6.07
CA GLU A 455 18.75 -0.27 5.65
C GLU A 455 18.29 0.67 6.77
N ARG A 456 18.85 1.88 6.79
CA ARG A 456 18.52 2.89 7.78
C ARG A 456 17.09 3.40 7.57
N TYR A 457 16.36 3.60 8.64
CA TYR A 457 15.08 4.34 8.66
C TYR A 457 15.30 5.86 8.65
N LYS A 458 16.48 6.30 9.00
CA LYS A 458 16.91 7.71 9.11
C LYS A 458 17.85 8.07 7.97
N ALA A 459 18.19 9.35 7.89
CA ALA A 459 19.18 9.85 6.95
C ALA A 459 20.50 9.06 7.01
N GLN A 460 21.17 8.99 5.87
CA GLN A 460 22.54 8.49 5.78
C GLN A 460 23.50 9.41 6.55
N GLU A 461 24.76 9.01 6.70
CA GLU A 461 25.77 9.81 7.42
C GLU A 461 26.06 11.17 6.76
N ASP A 462 25.90 11.24 5.45
CA ASP A 462 26.01 12.47 4.65
C ASP A 462 24.75 13.34 4.65
N GLY A 463 23.70 12.92 5.36
CA GLY A 463 22.42 13.61 5.44
C GLY A 463 21.44 13.29 4.32
N SER A 464 21.83 12.46 3.33
CA SER A 464 20.94 12.04 2.25
C SER A 464 19.88 11.05 2.73
N TRP A 465 18.77 10.96 1.99
CA TRP A 465 17.68 10.03 2.28
C TRP A 465 17.54 9.03 1.14
N GLN A 466 17.49 7.76 1.49
CA GLN A 466 17.29 6.69 0.53
C GLN A 466 16.66 5.46 1.16
N ARG A 467 15.92 4.69 0.38
CA ARG A 467 15.41 3.37 0.77
C ARG A 467 15.08 2.57 -0.48
N ARG A 468 15.40 1.26 -0.49
CA ARG A 468 14.91 0.37 -1.54
C ARG A 468 13.40 0.25 -1.47
N ALA A 469 12.76 0.12 -2.63
CA ALA A 469 11.42 -0.42 -2.66
C ALA A 469 11.46 -1.90 -2.22
N PHE A 470 10.39 -2.35 -1.57
CA PHE A 470 10.19 -3.76 -1.28
C PHE A 470 8.85 -4.21 -1.88
N ASN A 471 8.94 -5.21 -2.76
CA ASN A 471 7.78 -5.65 -3.56
C ASN A 471 7.03 -4.45 -4.17
N GLY A 472 7.81 -3.56 -4.79
CA GLY A 472 7.36 -2.43 -5.56
C GLY A 472 7.05 -1.16 -4.79
N LYS A 473 7.08 -1.16 -3.45
CA LYS A 473 6.59 -0.03 -2.64
C LYS A 473 7.46 0.28 -1.43
N GLY A 474 7.25 1.48 -0.89
CA GLY A 474 7.73 1.93 0.40
C GLY A 474 7.07 3.25 0.78
N VAL A 475 7.52 3.86 1.88
CA VAL A 475 6.94 5.09 2.42
C VAL A 475 8.03 6.08 2.83
N VAL A 476 7.76 7.36 2.62
CA VAL A 476 8.51 8.49 3.17
C VAL A 476 7.62 9.22 4.15
N ILE A 477 8.13 9.47 5.35
CA ILE A 477 7.41 10.20 6.39
C ILE A 477 7.96 11.63 6.44
N VAL A 478 7.07 12.59 6.23
CA VAL A 478 7.39 14.02 6.27
C VAL A 478 6.67 14.67 7.44
N LYS A 479 7.41 15.46 8.20
CA LYS A 479 6.91 16.28 9.31
C LYS A 479 6.85 17.74 8.88
N SER A 480 5.80 18.45 9.26
CA SER A 480 5.66 19.89 9.04
C SER A 480 6.70 20.70 9.82
N THR A 481 6.97 21.92 9.35
CA THR A 481 7.60 22.98 10.17
C THR A 481 6.51 23.81 10.85
N GLU A 482 6.92 24.80 11.66
CA GLU A 482 5.99 25.76 12.29
C GLU A 482 5.55 26.88 11.32
N GLN A 483 6.09 26.88 10.10
CA GLN A 483 5.80 27.91 9.10
C GLN A 483 4.79 27.42 8.08
N ALA A 484 3.76 28.24 7.85
CA ALA A 484 2.81 28.00 6.76
C ALA A 484 3.47 28.19 5.40
N GLY A 485 3.03 27.41 4.41
CA GLY A 485 3.54 27.45 3.05
C GLY A 485 3.28 26.13 2.34
N SER A 486 4.31 25.55 1.73
CA SER A 486 4.26 24.25 1.08
C SER A 486 5.63 23.58 1.13
N PHE A 487 5.64 22.30 0.86
CA PHE A 487 6.87 21.55 0.56
C PHE A 487 6.68 20.70 -0.67
N THR A 488 7.78 20.36 -1.31
CA THR A 488 7.82 19.41 -2.43
C THR A 488 8.81 18.29 -2.10
N LEU A 489 8.33 17.06 -2.14
CA LEU A 489 9.14 15.86 -2.05
C LEU A 489 9.49 15.39 -3.46
N PHE A 490 10.77 15.11 -3.69
CA PHE A 490 11.32 14.56 -4.93
C PHE A 490 11.81 13.14 -4.68
N ALA A 491 11.58 12.26 -5.64
CA ALA A 491 12.06 10.88 -5.63
C ALA A 491 12.69 10.53 -6.97
N ASP A 492 13.87 9.94 -6.93
CA ASP A 492 14.57 9.45 -8.11
C ASP A 492 15.21 8.07 -7.86
N SER A 493 15.43 7.33 -8.91
CA SER A 493 16.12 6.04 -8.90
C SER A 493 16.96 5.91 -10.19
N ASP A 494 18.06 5.18 -10.11
CA ASP A 494 18.98 5.02 -11.26
C ASP A 494 18.23 4.45 -12.48
N ARG A 495 18.33 5.17 -13.60
CA ARG A 495 17.71 4.84 -14.91
C ARG A 495 16.17 4.76 -14.91
N LEU A 496 15.51 5.31 -13.90
CA LEU A 496 14.07 5.41 -13.85
C LEU A 496 13.64 6.87 -13.93
N ASP A 497 12.45 7.11 -14.47
CA ASP A 497 11.85 8.44 -14.43
C ASP A 497 11.58 8.86 -12.98
N SER A 498 11.94 10.08 -12.65
CA SER A 498 11.71 10.67 -11.33
C SER A 498 10.29 11.18 -11.18
N ASP A 499 9.88 11.40 -9.94
CA ASP A 499 8.60 12.02 -9.61
C ASP A 499 8.75 13.04 -8.49
N GLN A 500 7.75 13.89 -8.35
CA GLN A 500 7.64 14.85 -7.26
C GLN A 500 6.18 15.06 -6.88
N VAL A 501 5.98 15.38 -5.60
CA VAL A 501 4.66 15.70 -5.05
C VAL A 501 4.75 16.86 -4.09
N SER A 502 3.76 17.74 -4.11
CA SER A 502 3.71 18.90 -3.21
C SER A 502 2.51 18.82 -2.28
N LEU A 503 2.70 19.30 -1.05
CA LEU A 503 1.65 19.47 -0.06
C LEU A 503 1.74 20.89 0.53
N PHE A 504 0.57 21.41 0.92
CA PHE A 504 0.49 22.68 1.64
C PHE A 504 0.66 22.46 3.14
N THR A 505 1.21 23.47 3.82
CA THR A 505 1.26 23.52 5.29
C THR A 505 0.53 24.78 5.75
N GLY A 506 -0.41 24.64 6.68
CA GLY A 506 -1.21 25.78 7.12
C GLY A 506 -1.86 25.56 8.48
N LYS A 507 -2.57 26.58 8.95
CA LYS A 507 -3.39 26.42 10.15
C LYS A 507 -4.65 25.63 9.80
N LYS A 508 -4.92 24.57 10.50
CA LYS A 508 -6.24 23.92 10.50
C LYS A 508 -7.18 24.80 11.30
N ASP A 509 -7.75 25.84 10.69
CA ASP A 509 -8.81 26.62 11.30
C ASP A 509 -10.14 25.96 10.98
N GLN A 510 -10.78 25.39 12.00
CA GLN A 510 -12.07 24.69 11.85
C GLN A 510 -13.27 25.68 11.76
N ALA A 511 -13.05 26.97 12.08
CA ALA A 511 -14.12 27.96 12.14
C ALA A 511 -14.46 28.58 10.79
N GLU A 512 -13.46 28.79 9.90
CA GLU A 512 -13.67 29.32 8.55
C GLU A 512 -12.79 28.58 7.54
N ARG A 513 -13.43 27.98 6.56
CA ARG A 513 -12.76 27.33 5.44
C ARG A 513 -12.13 28.37 4.53
N SER A 514 -10.81 28.41 4.45
CA SER A 514 -10.05 29.33 3.60
C SER A 514 -9.20 28.57 2.58
N VAL A 515 -8.88 29.22 1.45
CA VAL A 515 -7.98 28.64 0.46
C VAL A 515 -6.55 28.68 0.96
N LEU A 516 -5.87 27.54 1.02
CA LEU A 516 -4.44 27.45 1.29
C LEU A 516 -3.61 27.68 0.01
N GLY A 517 -4.07 27.17 -1.12
CA GLY A 517 -3.42 27.29 -2.40
C GLY A 517 -4.07 26.45 -3.49
N VAL A 518 -3.42 26.43 -4.64
CA VAL A 518 -3.83 25.63 -5.78
C VAL A 518 -2.70 24.66 -6.12
N GLU A 519 -3.04 23.40 -6.35
CA GLU A 519 -2.04 22.40 -6.72
C GLU A 519 -1.39 22.74 -8.05
N PRO A 520 -0.06 22.61 -8.17
CA PRO A 520 0.64 22.93 -9.39
C PRO A 520 0.23 22.01 -10.55
N VAL A 521 0.07 22.58 -11.73
CA VAL A 521 -0.25 21.86 -12.96
C VAL A 521 1.03 21.65 -13.76
N ARG A 522 1.26 20.41 -14.22
CA ARG A 522 2.35 20.06 -15.13
C ARG A 522 1.79 19.35 -16.33
N THR A 523 2.27 19.72 -17.50
CA THR A 523 1.92 19.07 -18.76
C THR A 523 3.06 19.21 -19.77
N GLN A 524 2.93 18.54 -20.90
CA GLN A 524 3.88 18.60 -22.00
C GLN A 524 3.17 19.08 -23.26
N ALA A 525 3.94 19.67 -24.15
CA ALA A 525 3.51 19.96 -25.49
C ALA A 525 4.69 19.77 -26.45
N TYR A 526 4.43 19.45 -27.71
CA TYR A 526 5.45 19.46 -28.73
C TYR A 526 5.65 20.89 -29.26
N LEU A 527 6.85 21.15 -29.73
CA LEU A 527 7.25 22.47 -30.24
C LEU A 527 6.24 23.04 -31.24
N GLY A 528 5.72 24.21 -30.94
CA GLY A 528 4.71 24.92 -31.74
C GLY A 528 3.28 24.46 -31.52
N GLU A 529 3.03 23.48 -30.67
CA GLU A 529 1.68 23.02 -30.34
C GLU A 529 1.20 23.64 -29.03
N SER A 530 -0.10 23.90 -28.92
CA SER A 530 -0.72 24.33 -27.68
C SER A 530 -0.92 23.12 -26.76
N PRO A 531 -0.48 23.18 -25.50
CA PRO A 531 -0.72 22.09 -24.54
C PRO A 531 -2.20 21.94 -24.21
N MET A 532 -2.63 20.74 -23.88
CA MET A 532 -3.93 20.52 -23.23
C MET A 532 -3.82 20.87 -21.75
N LEU A 533 -4.13 22.12 -21.40
CA LEU A 533 -4.24 22.55 -20.02
C LEU A 533 -5.61 22.13 -19.45
N PRO A 534 -5.66 21.69 -18.18
CA PRO A 534 -6.93 21.29 -17.58
C PRO A 534 -7.89 22.48 -17.45
N SER A 535 -9.18 22.26 -17.65
CA SER A 535 -10.21 23.27 -17.44
C SER A 535 -10.58 23.48 -15.96
N ARG A 536 -10.11 22.58 -15.10
CA ARG A 536 -10.30 22.64 -13.66
C ARG A 536 -8.98 22.31 -12.96
N VAL A 537 -8.78 22.89 -11.79
CA VAL A 537 -7.60 22.68 -10.96
C VAL A 537 -8.01 22.38 -9.52
N SER A 538 -7.16 21.66 -8.81
CA SER A 538 -7.37 21.28 -7.43
C SER A 538 -7.02 22.43 -6.50
N VAL A 539 -8.02 23.01 -5.87
CA VAL A 539 -7.88 24.06 -4.85
C VAL A 539 -7.88 23.41 -3.48
N VAL A 540 -6.83 23.63 -2.69
CA VAL A 540 -6.66 23.06 -1.35
C VAL A 540 -7.08 24.07 -0.30
N TYR A 541 -7.89 23.61 0.64
CA TYR A 541 -8.47 24.42 1.70
C TYR A 541 -7.87 24.11 3.08
N SER A 542 -8.10 25.00 4.03
CA SER A 542 -7.58 24.92 5.40
C SER A 542 -8.07 23.70 6.19
N ASP A 543 -9.14 23.05 5.76
CA ASP A 543 -9.62 21.77 6.31
C ASP A 543 -8.85 20.54 5.77
N GLY A 544 -7.83 20.75 4.94
CA GLY A 544 -7.04 19.70 4.30
C GLY A 544 -7.71 19.05 3.09
N GLN A 545 -8.93 19.46 2.74
CA GLN A 545 -9.65 18.93 1.58
C GLN A 545 -9.27 19.70 0.31
N ALA A 546 -9.26 18.99 -0.82
CA ALA A 546 -9.13 19.58 -2.13
C ALA A 546 -10.46 19.54 -2.87
N GLN A 547 -10.70 20.56 -3.70
CA GLN A 547 -11.90 20.66 -4.54
C GLN A 547 -11.51 21.12 -5.93
N GLU A 548 -12.05 20.47 -6.94
CA GLU A 548 -11.85 20.86 -8.34
C GLU A 548 -12.63 22.12 -8.68
N GLU A 549 -11.91 23.17 -9.11
CA GLU A 549 -12.47 24.48 -9.47
C GLU A 549 -12.10 24.85 -10.91
N ALA A 550 -12.99 25.58 -11.58
CA ALA A 550 -12.74 26.05 -12.94
C ALA A 550 -11.59 27.07 -12.96
N VAL A 551 -10.73 26.97 -13.96
CA VAL A 551 -9.56 27.83 -14.14
C VAL A 551 -9.58 28.47 -15.53
N GLU A 552 -9.17 29.75 -15.61
CA GLU A 552 -8.95 30.46 -16.85
C GLU A 552 -7.45 30.66 -17.07
N TRP A 553 -6.91 30.06 -18.14
CA TRP A 553 -5.48 30.14 -18.47
C TRP A 553 -5.18 31.31 -19.38
N GLU A 554 -4.09 32.04 -19.10
CA GLU A 554 -3.55 33.06 -19.99
C GLU A 554 -2.90 32.41 -21.21
N ALA A 555 -2.86 33.15 -22.32
CA ALA A 555 -2.15 32.72 -23.52
C ALA A 555 -0.61 32.70 -23.26
N ALA A 556 0.06 31.70 -23.82
CA ALA A 556 1.51 31.58 -23.73
C ALA A 556 2.12 31.18 -25.09
N ASP A 557 3.43 31.39 -25.24
CA ASP A 557 4.16 31.09 -26.46
C ASP A 557 4.90 29.74 -26.30
N TYR A 558 4.61 28.79 -27.15
CA TYR A 558 5.20 27.44 -27.19
C TYR A 558 6.14 27.23 -28.40
N SER A 559 6.58 28.33 -29.04
CA SER A 559 7.43 28.28 -30.23
C SER A 559 8.88 27.92 -29.93
N ARG A 560 9.27 27.78 -28.67
CA ARG A 560 10.62 27.43 -28.23
C ARG A 560 10.60 26.22 -27.30
N ALA A 561 11.52 25.29 -27.53
CA ALA A 561 11.71 24.15 -26.63
C ALA A 561 12.19 24.62 -25.25
N GLY A 562 11.76 23.90 -24.22
CA GLY A 562 12.07 24.18 -22.82
C GLY A 562 10.85 24.39 -21.96
N GLN A 563 11.03 24.95 -20.79
CA GLN A 563 9.99 25.08 -19.80
C GLN A 563 9.24 26.42 -19.93
N VAL A 564 7.95 26.37 -20.13
CA VAL A 564 7.06 27.54 -20.22
C VAL A 564 6.13 27.57 -19.00
N ARG A 565 6.04 28.74 -18.35
CA ARG A 565 5.11 28.97 -17.25
C ARG A 565 3.88 29.68 -17.75
N VAL A 566 2.71 29.07 -17.54
CA VAL A 566 1.41 29.63 -17.94
C VAL A 566 0.63 30.01 -16.69
N LYS A 567 0.19 31.25 -16.60
CA LYS A 567 -0.64 31.70 -15.49
C LYS A 567 -2.10 31.34 -15.72
N GLY A 568 -2.77 31.00 -14.65
CA GLY A 568 -4.22 30.76 -14.61
C GLY A 568 -4.86 31.46 -13.43
N HIS A 569 -6.15 31.71 -13.52
CA HIS A 569 -6.94 32.40 -12.49
C HIS A 569 -8.09 31.50 -12.02
N VAL A 570 -8.16 31.28 -10.71
CA VAL A 570 -9.17 30.46 -10.04
C VAL A 570 -9.53 31.04 -8.69
N GLN A 571 -10.81 31.27 -8.39
CA GLN A 571 -11.27 31.72 -7.06
C GLN A 571 -10.51 32.94 -6.50
N GLY A 572 -10.08 33.87 -7.36
CA GLY A 572 -9.28 35.03 -6.98
C GLY A 572 -7.81 34.73 -6.67
N GLN A 573 -7.37 33.49 -6.86
CA GLN A 573 -5.98 33.05 -6.75
C GLN A 573 -5.34 32.91 -8.12
N THR A 574 -4.02 33.05 -8.18
CA THR A 574 -3.23 32.75 -9.39
C THR A 574 -2.61 31.37 -9.22
N VAL A 575 -2.75 30.52 -10.24
CA VAL A 575 -2.08 29.24 -10.38
C VAL A 575 -1.10 29.30 -11.54
N GLU A 576 -0.02 28.54 -11.48
CA GLU A 576 0.90 28.37 -12.60
C GLU A 576 0.85 26.93 -13.12
N ALA A 577 0.71 26.77 -14.43
CA ALA A 577 1.01 25.52 -15.11
C ALA A 577 2.44 25.56 -15.65
N LEU A 578 3.15 24.48 -15.44
CA LEU A 578 4.49 24.28 -15.98
C LEU A 578 4.36 23.36 -17.19
N VAL A 579 4.67 23.91 -18.37
CA VAL A 579 4.61 23.19 -19.65
C VAL A 579 6.02 22.91 -20.13
N ASP A 580 6.38 21.63 -20.22
CA ASP A 580 7.62 21.21 -20.83
C ASP A 580 7.42 21.07 -22.34
N VAL A 581 7.98 22.02 -23.11
CA VAL A 581 7.90 22.04 -24.58
C VAL A 581 9.03 21.19 -25.13
N ILE A 582 8.66 20.04 -25.71
CA ILE A 582 9.58 19.03 -26.25
C ILE A 582 10.06 19.51 -27.63
N GLY A 583 11.35 19.66 -27.78
CA GLY A 583 11.97 20.11 -29.01
C GLY A 583 12.14 19.01 -30.05
N VAL A 584 12.32 19.39 -31.31
CA VAL A 584 12.66 18.47 -32.40
C VAL A 584 14.13 18.08 -32.28
N ASP A 585 14.42 16.78 -32.31
CA ASP A 585 15.78 16.23 -32.37
C ASP A 585 16.27 16.22 -33.84
N ARG A 586 15.44 15.69 -34.74
CA ARG A 586 15.72 15.63 -36.16
C ARG A 586 14.50 15.42 -37.02
N VAL A 587 14.59 15.76 -38.28
CA VAL A 587 13.65 15.38 -39.32
C VAL A 587 14.14 14.10 -39.99
N LEU A 588 13.27 13.11 -40.17
CA LEU A 588 13.61 11.92 -40.94
C LEU A 588 13.81 12.29 -42.42
N PRO A 589 14.71 11.58 -43.14
CA PRO A 589 14.96 11.89 -44.55
C PRO A 589 13.66 11.91 -45.38
N VAL A 590 13.40 13.02 -46.07
CA VAL A 590 12.18 13.21 -46.87
C VAL A 590 12.51 12.92 -48.34
N ILE A 591 11.91 11.86 -48.86
CA ILE A 591 12.01 11.50 -50.29
C ILE A 591 10.58 11.33 -50.81
N LYS A 592 10.21 12.17 -51.78
CA LYS A 592 8.86 12.13 -52.41
C LYS A 592 8.99 11.77 -53.86
N GLN A 593 8.20 10.83 -54.35
CA GLN A 593 8.03 10.59 -55.78
C GLN A 593 6.99 11.52 -56.35
N ILE A 594 7.31 12.21 -57.42
CA ILE A 594 6.43 13.17 -58.09
C ILE A 594 6.27 12.77 -59.60
N PRO A 595 5.12 12.99 -60.18
CA PRO A 595 4.95 12.79 -61.63
C PRO A 595 5.80 13.78 -62.43
N GLN A 596 6.13 13.43 -63.68
CA GLN A 596 6.76 14.35 -64.62
C GLN A 596 5.89 15.62 -64.81
N GLY A 597 6.51 16.80 -64.74
CA GLY A 597 5.79 18.06 -64.80
C GLY A 597 4.88 18.36 -63.61
N ALA A 598 5.17 17.79 -62.44
CA ALA A 598 4.33 17.93 -61.26
C ALA A 598 4.13 19.41 -60.85
N ASP A 599 2.89 19.72 -60.49
CA ASP A 599 2.60 20.92 -59.74
C ASP A 599 2.99 20.70 -58.26
N LEU A 600 3.98 21.44 -57.79
CA LEU A 600 4.52 21.31 -56.43
C LEU A 600 3.48 21.56 -55.34
N SER A 601 2.41 22.32 -55.62
CA SER A 601 1.31 22.54 -54.65
C SER A 601 0.53 21.26 -54.33
N THR A 602 0.59 20.25 -55.22
CA THR A 602 -0.09 18.97 -55.09
C THR A 602 0.78 17.87 -54.49
N VAL A 603 2.06 18.12 -54.27
CA VAL A 603 3.00 17.17 -53.69
C VAL A 603 2.70 16.97 -52.22
N ASP A 604 2.71 15.70 -51.78
CA ASP A 604 2.51 15.35 -50.38
C ASP A 604 3.48 16.13 -49.46
N LYS A 605 2.89 16.88 -48.53
CA LYS A 605 3.57 17.82 -47.63
C LYS A 605 4.02 17.18 -46.32
N SER A 606 3.66 15.91 -46.08
CA SER A 606 3.94 15.23 -44.82
C SER A 606 5.42 14.97 -44.62
N VAL A 607 5.90 15.25 -43.42
CA VAL A 607 7.25 14.95 -42.93
C VAL A 607 7.18 14.28 -41.58
N GLN A 608 8.16 13.45 -41.25
CA GLN A 608 8.24 12.79 -39.95
C GLN A 608 9.30 13.48 -39.09
N LEU A 609 8.89 13.96 -37.93
CA LEU A 609 9.78 14.53 -36.94
C LEU A 609 10.08 13.51 -35.85
N VAL A 610 11.30 13.49 -35.37
CA VAL A 610 11.72 12.77 -34.16
C VAL A 610 11.97 13.84 -33.12
N PHE A 611 11.32 13.73 -31.98
CA PHE A 611 11.45 14.65 -30.86
C PHE A 611 12.56 14.21 -29.91
N THR A 612 12.99 15.10 -29.02
CA THR A 612 14.08 14.82 -28.06
C THR A 612 13.72 13.75 -27.03
N ASP A 613 12.44 13.41 -26.87
CA ASP A 613 11.95 12.30 -26.07
C ASP A 613 11.91 10.96 -26.84
N GLY A 614 12.32 10.97 -28.13
CA GLY A 614 12.34 9.81 -29.00
C GLY A 614 11.01 9.49 -29.68
N GLN A 615 9.94 10.22 -29.39
CA GLN A 615 8.66 10.05 -30.07
C GLN A 615 8.73 10.58 -31.51
N THR A 616 7.88 10.06 -32.38
CA THR A 616 7.76 10.48 -33.77
C THR A 616 6.34 10.91 -34.07
N ALA A 617 6.21 12.01 -34.84
CA ALA A 617 4.91 12.46 -35.32
C ALA A 617 5.00 13.02 -36.75
N SER A 618 3.87 12.99 -37.46
CA SER A 618 3.75 13.50 -38.81
C SER A 618 3.29 14.95 -38.78
N TYR A 619 4.02 15.81 -39.47
CA TYR A 619 3.69 17.23 -39.67
C TYR A 619 3.63 17.56 -41.15
N GLU A 620 3.09 18.72 -41.50
CA GLU A 620 3.05 19.19 -42.87
C GLU A 620 3.88 20.47 -43.00
N VAL A 621 4.65 20.57 -44.09
CA VAL A 621 5.26 21.83 -44.50
C VAL A 621 4.22 22.68 -45.25
N ASP A 622 4.44 23.97 -45.32
CA ASP A 622 3.57 24.93 -46.03
C ASP A 622 3.42 24.59 -47.52
N GLN A 623 4.55 24.50 -48.21
CA GLN A 623 4.68 24.05 -49.60
C GLN A 623 6.12 23.67 -49.88
N TRP A 624 6.30 22.86 -50.93
CA TRP A 624 7.65 22.55 -51.41
C TRP A 624 8.10 23.61 -52.42
N THR A 625 9.31 24.13 -52.25
CA THR A 625 9.98 25.09 -53.14
C THR A 625 11.28 24.47 -53.62
N LEU A 626 11.49 24.40 -54.93
CA LEU A 626 12.72 23.88 -55.50
C LEU A 626 13.90 24.83 -55.29
N GLU A 627 15.09 24.24 -55.20
CA GLU A 627 16.33 24.98 -55.29
C GLU A 627 16.40 25.68 -56.68
N ALA A 628 16.87 26.92 -56.70
CA ALA A 628 16.87 27.73 -57.90
C ALA A 628 17.61 27.03 -59.07
N GLY A 629 16.97 27.05 -60.24
CA GLY A 629 17.53 26.47 -61.47
C GLY A 629 17.15 25.01 -61.75
N GLN A 630 16.36 24.39 -60.92
CA GLN A 630 15.93 22.98 -61.07
C GLN A 630 14.51 22.85 -61.73
N GLU A 631 13.87 23.91 -62.06
CA GLU A 631 12.51 23.89 -62.61
C GLU A 631 12.40 23.11 -63.93
N ALA A 632 13.44 23.18 -64.77
CA ALA A 632 13.48 22.46 -66.05
C ALA A 632 13.63 20.93 -65.86
N ASP A 633 14.18 20.48 -64.73
CA ASP A 633 14.40 19.07 -64.41
C ASP A 633 13.14 18.37 -63.97
N LEU A 634 12.05 19.09 -63.68
CA LEU A 634 10.72 18.50 -63.40
C LEU A 634 10.20 17.68 -64.62
N GLU A 635 10.64 18.00 -65.80
CA GLU A 635 10.30 17.26 -67.02
C GLU A 635 11.24 16.05 -67.29
N THR A 636 12.25 15.87 -66.48
CA THR A 636 13.29 14.83 -66.71
C THR A 636 13.02 13.58 -65.83
N PRO A 637 12.56 12.46 -66.42
CA PRO A 637 12.35 11.23 -65.66
C PRO A 637 13.63 10.76 -64.94
N GLY A 638 13.48 10.42 -63.65
CA GLY A 638 14.59 9.98 -62.79
C GLY A 638 15.38 11.14 -62.18
N ALA A 639 15.09 12.38 -62.51
CA ALA A 639 15.76 13.52 -61.86
C ALA A 639 15.48 13.52 -60.33
N ARG A 640 16.51 13.88 -59.59
CA ARG A 640 16.47 14.05 -58.12
C ARG A 640 16.65 15.53 -57.83
N LEU A 641 15.54 16.16 -57.42
CA LEU A 641 15.46 17.61 -57.21
C LEU A 641 15.54 17.89 -55.73
N LYS A 642 16.23 18.92 -55.34
CA LYS A 642 16.22 19.41 -53.97
C LYS A 642 15.10 20.42 -53.78
N ALA A 643 14.37 20.24 -52.75
CA ALA A 643 13.28 21.15 -52.35
C ALA A 643 13.36 21.46 -50.85
N THR A 644 12.83 22.61 -50.49
CA THR A 644 12.65 23.01 -49.11
C THR A 644 11.21 23.31 -48.85
N GLY A 645 10.75 23.04 -47.62
CA GLY A 645 9.43 23.45 -47.12
C GLY A 645 9.60 23.98 -45.68
N GLN A 646 8.67 24.80 -45.23
CA GLN A 646 8.72 25.38 -43.91
C GLN A 646 7.63 24.78 -43.03
N LEU A 647 7.98 24.36 -41.82
CA LEU A 647 7.03 23.94 -40.80
C LEU A 647 6.35 25.15 -40.14
N GLY A 648 5.20 24.97 -39.52
CA GLY A 648 4.46 26.00 -38.79
C GLY A 648 5.25 26.73 -37.70
N ASN A 649 6.29 26.10 -37.16
CA ASN A 649 7.22 26.68 -36.18
C ASN A 649 8.37 27.47 -36.82
N GLY A 650 8.39 27.59 -38.15
CA GLY A 650 9.43 28.34 -38.92
C GLY A 650 10.66 27.50 -39.30
N GLU A 651 10.74 26.22 -38.90
CA GLU A 651 11.86 25.34 -39.26
C GLU A 651 11.83 24.93 -40.73
N ILE A 652 13.00 24.96 -41.41
CA ILE A 652 13.12 24.59 -42.81
C ILE A 652 13.46 23.09 -42.88
N VAL A 653 12.69 22.37 -43.69
CA VAL A 653 12.83 20.96 -43.97
C VAL A 653 13.34 20.78 -45.39
N GLU A 654 14.40 20.03 -45.59
CA GLU A 654 14.93 19.62 -46.88
C GLU A 654 14.28 18.31 -47.36
N ALA A 655 13.93 18.25 -48.65
CA ALA A 655 13.41 17.04 -49.27
C ALA A 655 14.11 16.76 -50.61
N THR A 656 14.14 15.49 -50.96
CA THR A 656 14.49 15.06 -52.33
C THR A 656 13.24 14.66 -53.08
N LEU A 657 12.88 15.39 -54.16
CA LEU A 657 11.82 15.02 -55.04
C LEU A 657 12.36 14.19 -56.19
N VAL A 658 11.81 13.02 -56.43
CA VAL A 658 12.25 12.10 -57.50
C VAL A 658 11.17 12.07 -58.55
N VAL A 659 11.51 12.52 -59.77
CA VAL A 659 10.60 12.54 -60.92
C VAL A 659 10.39 11.11 -61.44
N ALA A 660 9.13 10.64 -61.39
CA ALA A 660 8.80 9.30 -61.88
C ALA A 660 8.74 9.29 -63.41
N GLY A 661 9.29 8.24 -64.06
CA GLY A 661 9.14 8.06 -65.49
C GLY A 661 7.76 7.62 -65.90
N SER A 662 7.38 7.86 -67.13
CA SER A 662 6.06 7.51 -67.68
C SER A 662 5.74 6.01 -67.73
N GLU A 663 6.66 5.14 -67.28
CA GLU A 663 6.49 3.69 -67.20
C GLU A 663 6.59 3.13 -65.75
N ALA A 664 6.17 3.84 -64.74
CA ALA A 664 6.20 3.36 -63.36
C ALA A 664 5.26 2.18 -63.02
N SER A 665 4.60 1.57 -64.01
CA SER A 665 3.61 0.51 -63.77
C SER A 665 4.16 -0.93 -63.78
N LYS A 666 5.50 -1.16 -63.93
CA LYS A 666 6.06 -2.52 -63.99
C LYS A 666 7.36 -2.72 -63.18
N VAL A 667 7.53 -2.12 -62.05
CA VAL A 667 8.61 -2.55 -61.18
C VAL A 667 8.20 -3.84 -60.46
N LYS A 668 8.71 -4.97 -60.89
CA LYS A 668 8.66 -6.21 -60.08
C LYS A 668 9.34 -5.94 -58.75
N LYS A 669 8.59 -6.05 -57.67
CA LYS A 669 9.15 -5.97 -56.31
C LYS A 669 10.37 -6.93 -56.23
N PRO A 670 11.52 -6.49 -55.77
CA PRO A 670 12.67 -7.37 -55.62
C PRO A 670 12.28 -8.51 -54.65
N LYS A 671 12.57 -9.74 -55.05
CA LYS A 671 12.51 -10.90 -54.16
C LYS A 671 13.78 -10.85 -53.29
N VAL A 672 13.58 -10.70 -51.99
CA VAL A 672 14.68 -10.81 -51.03
C VAL A 672 14.83 -12.27 -50.64
N HIS A 673 15.99 -12.85 -50.91
CA HIS A 673 16.35 -14.21 -50.47
C HIS A 673 17.36 -14.10 -49.31
N LEU A 674 17.10 -14.77 -48.21
CA LEU A 674 18.10 -15.03 -47.16
C LEU A 674 18.34 -16.55 -47.14
N ASP A 675 19.60 -16.94 -47.32
CA ASP A 675 20.06 -18.35 -47.31
C ASP A 675 19.27 -19.30 -48.24
N GLY A 676 18.87 -18.79 -49.43
CA GLY A 676 18.20 -19.60 -50.45
C GLY A 676 16.71 -19.92 -50.21
N GLN A 677 16.10 -19.34 -49.20
CA GLN A 677 14.66 -19.47 -48.93
C GLN A 677 13.87 -18.21 -49.27
N GLU A 678 12.71 -18.37 -49.90
CA GLU A 678 11.76 -17.29 -50.17
C GLU A 678 11.09 -16.85 -48.87
N LEU A 679 11.21 -15.56 -48.49
CA LEU A 679 10.51 -15.03 -47.32
C LEU A 679 9.00 -14.94 -47.57
N PRO A 680 8.17 -15.25 -46.62
CA PRO A 680 6.69 -15.12 -46.76
C PRO A 680 6.29 -13.67 -47.07
N LYS A 681 5.30 -13.52 -47.94
CA LYS A 681 4.74 -12.21 -48.27
C LYS A 681 4.07 -11.62 -47.03
N PHE A 682 4.52 -10.46 -46.61
CA PHE A 682 3.74 -9.66 -45.66
C PHE A 682 2.46 -9.18 -46.37
N GLY A 683 1.33 -9.62 -45.83
CA GLY A 683 0.03 -9.16 -46.29
C GLY A 683 -0.15 -7.67 -46.00
N SER A 684 -0.68 -6.93 -46.95
CA SER A 684 -1.19 -5.59 -46.77
C SER A 684 -2.40 -5.63 -45.82
N GLY A 685 -2.25 -5.11 -44.61
CA GLY A 685 -3.32 -4.80 -43.69
C GLY A 685 -3.09 -3.40 -43.15
#